data_b8816f927170a3e4b2aff35c0e9060dc
#
_entry.id   b8816f927170a3e4b2aff35c0e9060dc
#
_cell.length_a   1.000
_cell.length_b   1.000
_cell.length_c   1.000
_cell.angle_alpha   90.00
_cell.angle_beta   90.00
_cell.angle_gamma   90.00
#
_symmetry.space_group_name_H-M   'P 1'
#
loop_
_entity.id
_entity.type
_entity.pdbx_description
1 polymer ?
#
loop_
_entity_poly.entity_id
_entity_poly.type
_entity_poly.pdbx_seq_one_letter_code
_entity_poly.pdbx_strand_id
1 'polypeptide(L)'
;MELRYVHSAAHRARLVILPLLCCGAVASGAPVFEKDVRPILKAHCFHCHGEDGESKGGLDVRLQRFLLKGGKSGPALVAGKPAESHLLEVLKSGEMPKEKPKLSDAEIATIEQWILAGAPTLRPEPETLGPEHHFTQEERAWWSLQPIGNPAVPAKVDAKERNPIDAFVGAALSKNGLGFSPEADPATLIRRLTFDLTGLPPSPAAVDYFLARSAVDKDAAYRELLETLLASPAYGERWGRHWLDVAGYADSDGFTELDTERKHAWKYRDYVIAALNADKPFDDFVREQLAGDEIAAKEGLNANSPTAEGKRRYAELLTATGFLRMAPDGTATQNDLLARNTSITDTLKIVSNTFYGMTIHCAECHDHRYDPITQADFYELRAVFEPGFDPKNWRQPARRLVSLQTKEEKAKADAIEAEAKKIDDARLAKEAEFIAEVLGKELEKRDEAVRADLRKAYETAVKERTPEQIALLKQHPSIQSLSAGSLYLYDSTYKTKHADTLKKMTDEAAVVRATKPKEEFVHAFAELPFKPEAIPATHLFFRGNPESPKEVVKPSDLGVLSSWRKTDLPEKVATLPTTGRRLALAETLTDGEHPLLARVMVNRVWMHHFGTGLVKTVADFGHLGETPSHPELLDWLAAEFMEKGWGLKDLHRLIVTSHTWRQQSVRDAASDAIDPDNRFLSRQNKRRLEAETLRDALLAVSGKLNAKVHGEPVPVMLTEEGQVVIGVDTMDTAGRQTGKYIPLNGEEFRRSIYVQIRRSRPLEMFAAFDAPDMTNANCEIRPVTTVSPQSLLLMNNLGMREFAQHFAERLMTEGTDTDARIDLAWKLAYGRAPRPDEREAAAQFVTMQTAHYTVNPAKQERSAGPAETAEASARLLGVAAMAHALMSANEFLYID
;
A
#
# COMPACT_ATOMS: atom_id res chain seq x y z
N MET A 1 -38.08 6.91 -37.94
CA MET A 1 -38.88 8.14 -37.93
C MET A 1 -37.89 9.27 -37.81
N GLU A 2 -37.58 9.83 -38.98
CA GLU A 2 -36.60 10.91 -39.19
C GLU A 2 -37.14 12.22 -38.60
N LEU A 3 -36.24 13.05 -38.06
CA LEU A 3 -36.50 14.48 -37.93
C LEU A 3 -35.20 15.25 -38.23
N ARG A 4 -35.39 16.10 -39.22
CA ARG A 4 -34.46 16.86 -40.02
C ARG A 4 -33.81 18.02 -39.26
N TYR A 5 -32.57 18.29 -39.63
CA TYR A 5 -31.84 19.55 -39.46
C TYR A 5 -32.59 20.77 -40.00
N VAL A 6 -32.55 21.88 -39.28
CA VAL A 6 -32.76 23.23 -39.86
C VAL A 6 -31.56 24.10 -39.52
N HIS A 7 -30.88 24.53 -40.56
CA HIS A 7 -29.85 25.57 -40.56
C HIS A 7 -30.52 26.94 -40.45
N SER A 8 -29.93 27.83 -39.63
CA SER A 8 -30.13 29.28 -39.78
C SER A 8 -28.78 29.98 -39.69
N ALA A 9 -28.40 30.58 -40.81
CA ALA A 9 -27.25 31.47 -40.93
C ALA A 9 -27.68 32.89 -40.62
N ALA A 10 -26.86 33.66 -39.90
CA ALA A 10 -26.67 35.08 -40.17
C ALA A 10 -25.62 35.77 -39.30
N HIS A 11 -24.79 36.42 -39.98
CA HIS A 11 -24.09 37.73 -39.80
C HIS A 11 -22.76 37.75 -39.00
N ARG A 12 -21.72 37.88 -39.82
CA ARG A 12 -20.38 38.33 -39.47
C ARG A 12 -20.37 39.82 -39.15
N ALA A 13 -19.88 40.20 -37.96
CA ALA A 13 -19.28 41.50 -37.71
C ALA A 13 -17.82 41.25 -37.26
N ARG A 14 -16.86 41.64 -38.13
CA ARG A 14 -15.44 41.63 -37.78
C ARG A 14 -15.15 42.88 -36.96
N LEU A 15 -14.82 42.66 -35.65
CA LEU A 15 -14.08 43.64 -34.85
C LEU A 15 -12.65 43.19 -34.83
N VAL A 16 -11.76 43.96 -35.49
CA VAL A 16 -10.32 43.82 -35.40
C VAL A 16 -9.90 44.52 -34.09
N ILE A 17 -9.63 43.74 -33.05
CA ILE A 17 -8.92 44.22 -31.87
C ILE A 17 -7.50 43.67 -31.99
N LEU A 18 -6.56 44.59 -32.18
CA LEU A 18 -5.12 44.39 -32.10
C LEU A 18 -4.78 44.19 -30.59
N PRO A 19 -4.26 43.01 -30.17
CA PRO A 19 -3.65 42.95 -28.87
C PRO A 19 -2.22 43.52 -28.94
N LEU A 20 -1.98 44.61 -28.22
CA LEU A 20 -0.64 44.97 -27.84
C LEU A 20 -0.11 43.85 -26.90
N LEU A 21 0.68 42.97 -27.44
CA LEU A 21 1.55 42.09 -26.64
C LEU A 21 2.71 42.92 -26.14
N CYS A 22 2.60 43.43 -24.89
CA CYS A 22 3.78 43.72 -24.09
C CYS A 22 4.36 42.38 -23.60
N CYS A 23 5.13 41.70 -24.44
CA CYS A 23 6.10 40.71 -24.00
C CYS A 23 7.15 41.39 -23.15
N GLY A 24 7.01 41.36 -21.83
CA GLY A 24 8.14 41.49 -20.92
C GLY A 24 9.09 40.34 -21.17
N ALA A 25 10.08 40.51 -22.03
CA ALA A 25 11.18 39.56 -22.16
C ALA A 25 11.92 39.57 -20.81
N VAL A 26 11.68 38.54 -20.00
CA VAL A 26 12.66 38.12 -19.00
C VAL A 26 13.90 37.78 -19.84
N ALA A 27 14.99 38.51 -19.70
CA ALA A 27 16.26 38.17 -20.32
C ALA A 27 16.75 36.85 -19.67
N SER A 28 16.28 35.70 -20.17
CA SER A 28 16.93 34.46 -19.87
C SER A 28 18.30 34.44 -20.51
N GLY A 29 19.37 34.31 -19.72
CA GLY A 29 20.71 34.11 -20.25
C GLY A 29 20.72 32.97 -21.28
N ALA A 30 21.69 32.99 -22.23
CA ALA A 30 21.83 31.89 -23.19
C ALA A 30 21.93 30.54 -22.48
N PRO A 31 21.32 29.48 -23.02
CA PRO A 31 21.41 28.13 -22.43
C PRO A 31 22.86 27.69 -22.24
N VAL A 32 23.13 26.96 -21.14
CA VAL A 32 24.45 26.42 -20.81
C VAL A 32 24.42 24.90 -20.71
N PHE A 33 25.56 24.24 -20.97
CA PHE A 33 25.58 22.78 -21.08
C PHE A 33 25.06 22.07 -19.86
N GLU A 34 25.60 22.34 -18.66
CA GLU A 34 25.34 21.58 -17.46
C GLU A 34 23.90 21.71 -16.96
N LYS A 35 23.30 22.89 -17.13
CA LYS A 35 21.96 23.19 -16.60
C LYS A 35 20.86 22.89 -17.60
N ASP A 36 21.07 23.24 -18.88
CA ASP A 36 19.97 23.29 -19.85
C ASP A 36 20.05 22.18 -20.90
N VAL A 37 21.26 21.72 -21.27
CA VAL A 37 21.46 20.74 -22.34
C VAL A 37 21.77 19.34 -21.83
N ARG A 38 22.67 19.22 -20.84
CA ARG A 38 23.05 17.93 -20.27
C ARG A 38 21.86 17.11 -19.75
N PRO A 39 20.87 17.69 -19.08
CA PRO A 39 19.67 16.92 -18.66
C PRO A 39 18.91 16.35 -19.85
N ILE A 40 18.78 17.07 -20.97
CA ILE A 40 18.16 16.60 -22.20
C ILE A 40 18.96 15.42 -22.80
N LEU A 41 20.28 15.57 -22.89
CA LEU A 41 21.15 14.53 -23.42
C LEU A 41 21.18 13.29 -22.49
N LYS A 42 21.13 13.49 -21.17
CA LYS A 42 21.04 12.40 -20.19
C LYS A 42 19.75 11.61 -20.43
N ALA A 43 18.63 12.30 -20.54
CA ALA A 43 17.33 11.69 -20.74
C ALA A 43 17.19 10.88 -22.04
N HIS A 44 17.88 11.30 -23.12
CA HIS A 44 17.63 10.74 -24.46
C HIS A 44 18.82 10.05 -25.13
N CYS A 45 20.07 10.31 -24.67
CA CYS A 45 21.26 9.95 -25.42
C CYS A 45 22.34 9.18 -24.64
N PHE A 46 22.53 9.46 -23.32
CA PHE A 46 23.64 8.92 -22.51
C PHE A 46 23.69 7.42 -22.50
N HIS A 47 22.54 6.75 -22.39
CA HIS A 47 22.45 5.30 -22.39
C HIS A 47 23.19 4.62 -23.56
N CYS A 48 23.09 5.17 -24.77
CA CYS A 48 23.78 4.63 -25.94
C CYS A 48 25.12 5.33 -26.25
N HIS A 49 25.32 6.57 -25.74
CA HIS A 49 26.42 7.44 -26.10
C HIS A 49 27.19 7.91 -24.84
N GLY A 50 27.56 6.96 -23.93
CA GLY A 50 28.42 7.26 -22.80
C GLY A 50 28.32 6.34 -21.60
N GLU A 51 27.17 5.72 -21.29
CA GLU A 51 26.98 4.92 -20.07
C GLU A 51 27.21 3.41 -20.27
N ASP A 52 26.93 2.85 -21.43
CA ASP A 52 27.01 1.39 -21.71
C ASP A 52 28.45 0.84 -21.92
N GLY A 53 29.49 1.58 -21.56
CA GLY A 53 30.89 1.15 -21.67
C GLY A 53 31.53 1.31 -23.07
N GLU A 54 30.82 0.97 -24.14
CA GLU A 54 31.20 1.26 -25.54
C GLU A 54 30.21 2.25 -26.15
N SER A 55 30.65 3.51 -26.29
CA SER A 55 29.83 4.54 -26.91
C SER A 55 29.49 4.17 -28.35
N LYS A 56 28.19 4.01 -28.68
CA LYS A 56 27.75 3.70 -30.05
C LYS A 56 28.27 4.77 -31.04
N GLY A 57 28.85 4.33 -32.15
CA GLY A 57 29.49 5.23 -33.11
C GLY A 57 30.75 5.91 -32.58
N GLY A 58 31.29 5.50 -31.44
CA GLY A 58 32.45 6.13 -30.78
C GLY A 58 32.18 7.55 -30.28
N LEU A 59 30.89 7.95 -30.17
CA LEU A 59 30.47 9.28 -29.69
C LEU A 59 30.06 9.17 -28.21
N ASP A 60 30.72 9.94 -27.34
CA ASP A 60 30.29 10.20 -25.95
C ASP A 60 29.66 11.60 -25.91
N VAL A 61 28.49 11.73 -25.30
CA VAL A 61 27.75 13.01 -25.25
C VAL A 61 27.67 13.58 -23.83
N ARG A 62 28.39 13.01 -22.86
CA ARG A 62 28.32 13.39 -21.44
C ARG A 62 29.02 14.71 -21.11
N LEU A 63 29.96 15.15 -21.99
CA LEU A 63 30.64 16.45 -21.87
C LEU A 63 30.57 17.20 -23.20
N GLN A 64 30.49 18.51 -23.15
CA GLN A 64 30.52 19.38 -24.32
C GLN A 64 31.79 19.16 -25.17
N ARG A 65 32.97 19.04 -24.53
CA ARG A 65 34.22 18.74 -25.21
C ARG A 65 34.22 17.44 -26.00
N PHE A 66 33.47 16.44 -25.55
CA PHE A 66 33.32 15.18 -26.26
C PHE A 66 32.43 15.31 -27.49
N LEU A 67 31.40 16.14 -27.42
CA LEU A 67 30.56 16.49 -28.55
C LEU A 67 31.36 17.26 -29.60
N LEU A 68 32.23 18.16 -29.21
CA LEU A 68 33.16 18.88 -30.13
C LEU A 68 34.17 17.92 -30.76
N LYS A 69 34.67 16.92 -30.01
CA LYS A 69 35.56 15.88 -30.54
C LYS A 69 34.80 14.95 -31.52
N GLY A 70 33.58 14.61 -31.17
CA GLY A 70 32.70 13.74 -31.94
C GLY A 70 33.09 12.28 -31.91
N GLY A 71 32.46 11.51 -32.80
CA GLY A 71 32.61 10.04 -32.96
C GLY A 71 33.18 9.65 -34.34
N LYS A 72 32.80 8.47 -34.79
CA LYS A 72 33.23 7.94 -36.12
C LYS A 72 32.82 8.80 -37.30
N SER A 73 31.72 9.55 -37.17
CA SER A 73 31.22 10.48 -38.21
C SER A 73 31.84 11.90 -38.11
N GLY A 74 32.82 12.12 -37.23
CA GLY A 74 33.41 13.45 -37.00
C GLY A 74 32.74 14.19 -35.80
N PRO A 75 33.00 15.53 -35.68
CA PRO A 75 32.42 16.36 -34.64
C PRO A 75 30.89 16.30 -34.62
N ALA A 76 30.29 16.10 -33.43
CA ALA A 76 28.84 16.07 -33.32
C ALA A 76 28.22 17.48 -33.37
N LEU A 77 28.97 18.49 -32.95
CA LEU A 77 28.54 19.90 -33.05
C LEU A 77 29.68 20.82 -33.48
N VAL A 78 29.31 21.98 -34.06
CA VAL A 78 30.18 23.09 -34.36
C VAL A 78 29.68 24.32 -33.60
N ALA A 79 30.47 24.78 -32.64
CA ALA A 79 30.07 25.90 -31.76
C ALA A 79 29.73 27.17 -32.57
N GLY A 80 28.62 27.81 -32.29
CA GLY A 80 28.08 28.95 -33.00
C GLY A 80 27.41 28.67 -34.34
N LYS A 81 27.35 27.37 -34.77
CA LYS A 81 26.86 27.02 -36.11
C LYS A 81 25.85 25.83 -36.05
N PRO A 82 24.60 26.08 -35.69
CA PRO A 82 23.57 25.03 -35.65
C PRO A 82 23.43 24.27 -36.97
N ALA A 83 23.44 24.94 -38.10
CA ALA A 83 23.28 24.32 -39.41
C ALA A 83 24.43 23.40 -39.83
N GLU A 84 25.63 23.55 -39.27
CA GLU A 84 26.81 22.70 -39.52
C GLU A 84 26.94 21.60 -38.42
N SER A 85 26.03 21.53 -37.47
CA SER A 85 26.07 20.60 -36.33
C SER A 85 25.27 19.33 -36.60
N HIS A 86 25.97 18.21 -36.78
CA HIS A 86 25.37 16.89 -37.09
C HIS A 86 24.40 16.43 -36.00
N LEU A 87 24.68 16.75 -34.74
CA LEU A 87 23.75 16.47 -33.64
C LEU A 87 22.37 17.06 -33.93
N LEU A 88 22.30 18.33 -34.34
CA LEU A 88 21.02 19.01 -34.56
C LEU A 88 20.31 18.48 -35.84
N GLU A 89 21.06 18.08 -36.87
CA GLU A 89 20.55 17.45 -38.08
C GLU A 89 19.81 16.15 -37.77
N VAL A 90 20.45 15.22 -37.01
CA VAL A 90 19.86 13.92 -36.68
C VAL A 90 18.69 14.02 -35.67
N LEU A 91 18.68 15.07 -34.84
CA LEU A 91 17.56 15.36 -33.95
C LEU A 91 16.34 15.90 -34.74
N LYS A 92 16.56 16.88 -35.63
CA LYS A 92 15.48 17.47 -36.45
C LYS A 92 14.92 16.50 -37.50
N SER A 93 15.76 15.62 -38.05
CA SER A 93 15.30 14.58 -38.98
C SER A 93 14.57 13.45 -38.27
N GLY A 94 14.68 13.35 -36.95
CA GLY A 94 14.16 12.25 -36.16
C GLY A 94 14.94 10.94 -36.35
N GLU A 95 16.18 10.98 -36.92
CA GLU A 95 17.06 9.82 -36.99
C GLU A 95 17.50 9.38 -35.59
N MET A 96 17.76 10.34 -34.70
CA MET A 96 18.09 10.12 -33.28
C MET A 96 17.07 10.79 -32.35
N PRO A 97 16.82 10.19 -31.15
CA PRO A 97 17.22 8.84 -30.74
C PRO A 97 16.58 7.78 -31.65
N LYS A 98 17.23 6.64 -31.90
CA LYS A 98 16.67 5.55 -32.72
C LYS A 98 15.42 4.97 -32.07
N GLU A 99 15.42 4.89 -30.72
CA GLU A 99 14.30 4.43 -29.94
C GLU A 99 13.40 5.61 -29.55
N LYS A 100 12.11 5.38 -29.30
CA LYS A 100 11.16 6.39 -28.82
C LYS A 100 11.20 6.45 -27.28
N PRO A 101 10.91 7.61 -26.65
CA PRO A 101 10.35 8.82 -27.28
C PRO A 101 11.43 9.71 -27.93
N LYS A 102 11.02 10.44 -28.97
CA LYS A 102 11.84 11.50 -29.60
C LYS A 102 11.83 12.74 -28.70
N LEU A 103 12.82 13.64 -28.90
CA LEU A 103 12.85 14.94 -28.23
C LEU A 103 11.65 15.78 -28.65
N SER A 104 11.17 16.61 -27.72
CA SER A 104 10.18 17.65 -28.01
C SER A 104 10.79 18.80 -28.80
N ASP A 105 9.95 19.57 -29.51
CA ASP A 105 10.39 20.76 -30.24
C ASP A 105 11.06 21.77 -29.30
N ALA A 106 10.62 21.89 -28.05
CA ALA A 106 11.21 22.76 -27.05
C ALA A 106 12.63 22.33 -26.64
N GLU A 107 12.85 21.01 -26.44
CA GLU A 107 14.18 20.47 -26.15
C GLU A 107 15.15 20.66 -27.31
N ILE A 108 14.68 20.44 -28.55
CA ILE A 108 15.48 20.67 -29.77
C ILE A 108 15.82 22.15 -29.88
N ALA A 109 14.89 23.06 -29.65
CA ALA A 109 15.11 24.50 -29.67
C ALA A 109 16.12 24.93 -28.59
N THR A 110 16.10 24.35 -27.41
CA THR A 110 17.09 24.62 -26.35
C THR A 110 18.51 24.25 -26.81
N ILE A 111 18.68 23.06 -27.39
CA ILE A 111 19.97 22.60 -27.94
C ILE A 111 20.42 23.51 -29.10
N GLU A 112 19.51 23.92 -29.99
CA GLU A 112 19.82 24.84 -31.07
C GLU A 112 20.29 26.20 -30.59
N GLN A 113 19.60 26.77 -29.62
CA GLN A 113 19.98 28.07 -28.99
C GLN A 113 21.33 27.98 -28.28
N TRP A 114 21.58 26.85 -27.57
CA TRP A 114 22.85 26.59 -26.93
C TRP A 114 24.00 26.52 -27.95
N ILE A 115 23.83 25.80 -29.05
CA ILE A 115 24.85 25.72 -30.14
C ILE A 115 25.06 27.11 -30.72
N LEU A 116 23.98 27.85 -30.98
CA LEU A 116 24.04 29.20 -31.54
C LEU A 116 24.81 30.19 -30.63
N ALA A 117 24.66 30.04 -29.33
CA ALA A 117 25.38 30.84 -28.31
C ALA A 117 26.88 30.48 -28.20
N GLY A 118 27.36 29.53 -28.99
CA GLY A 118 28.74 29.06 -28.93
C GLY A 118 28.96 27.81 -28.06
N ALA A 119 27.90 27.13 -27.71
CA ALA A 119 27.89 25.97 -26.84
C ALA A 119 28.58 26.17 -25.49
N PRO A 120 28.21 27.20 -24.69
CA PRO A 120 28.91 27.52 -23.46
C PRO A 120 28.72 26.45 -22.38
N THR A 121 29.77 26.32 -21.51
CA THR A 121 29.75 25.56 -20.27
C THR A 121 29.76 26.50 -19.08
N LEU A 122 29.21 26.12 -17.93
CA LEU A 122 29.24 26.92 -16.69
C LEU A 122 30.64 26.99 -16.09
N ARG A 123 31.49 25.99 -16.33
CA ARG A 123 32.82 25.82 -15.80
C ARG A 123 33.71 24.99 -16.72
N PRO A 124 35.05 25.07 -16.56
CA PRO A 124 35.95 24.19 -17.29
C PRO A 124 35.58 22.69 -17.06
N GLU A 125 35.46 21.94 -18.12
CA GLU A 125 35.16 20.51 -18.04
C GLU A 125 36.42 19.70 -17.75
N PRO A 126 36.28 18.54 -17.03
CA PRO A 126 37.39 17.61 -16.79
C PRO A 126 37.89 17.00 -18.10
N GLU A 127 39.14 16.54 -18.12
CA GLU A 127 39.70 15.88 -19.31
C GLU A 127 39.14 14.49 -19.53
N THR A 128 38.85 13.77 -18.42
CA THR A 128 38.28 12.43 -18.39
C THR A 128 37.18 12.37 -17.35
N LEU A 129 36.23 11.46 -17.54
CA LEU A 129 35.21 11.15 -16.54
C LEU A 129 35.72 10.04 -15.63
N GLY A 130 36.08 10.39 -14.39
CA GLY A 130 36.31 9.44 -13.29
C GLY A 130 35.05 9.27 -12.41
N PRO A 131 35.07 8.35 -11.43
CA PRO A 131 33.95 8.15 -10.51
C PRO A 131 33.49 9.43 -9.78
N GLU A 132 34.43 10.34 -9.50
CA GLU A 132 34.17 11.63 -8.90
C GLU A 132 33.34 12.60 -9.78
N HIS A 133 33.23 12.31 -11.06
CA HIS A 133 32.52 13.14 -12.06
C HIS A 133 31.15 12.54 -12.47
N HIS A 134 30.68 11.47 -11.81
CA HIS A 134 29.35 10.90 -12.11
C HIS A 134 28.22 11.91 -11.95
N PHE A 135 28.32 12.77 -10.93
CA PHE A 135 27.29 13.77 -10.64
C PHE A 135 27.84 15.18 -10.81
N THR A 136 27.06 16.05 -11.46
CA THR A 136 27.37 17.48 -11.57
C THR A 136 27.07 18.21 -10.25
N GLN A 137 27.54 19.45 -10.14
CA GLN A 137 27.20 20.31 -9.00
C GLN A 137 25.70 20.64 -8.96
N GLU A 138 25.07 20.82 -10.12
CA GLU A 138 23.64 21.10 -10.26
C GLU A 138 22.81 19.90 -9.80
N GLU A 139 23.17 18.70 -10.20
CA GLU A 139 22.54 17.45 -9.74
C GLU A 139 22.67 17.29 -8.22
N ARG A 140 23.87 17.55 -7.68
CA ARG A 140 24.11 17.51 -6.23
C ARG A 140 23.37 18.62 -5.48
N ALA A 141 23.16 19.78 -6.11
CA ALA A 141 22.47 20.93 -5.54
C ALA A 141 20.93 20.83 -5.62
N TRP A 142 20.39 19.73 -6.14
CA TRP A 142 18.95 19.52 -6.16
C TRP A 142 18.34 19.65 -4.76
N TRP A 143 17.25 20.37 -4.63
CA TRP A 143 16.68 20.80 -3.35
C TRP A 143 16.49 19.66 -2.35
N SER A 144 15.98 18.50 -2.79
CA SER A 144 15.68 17.34 -1.93
C SER A 144 16.93 16.60 -1.43
N LEU A 145 18.07 16.79 -2.11
CA LEU A 145 19.35 16.14 -1.80
C LEU A 145 20.25 17.01 -0.90
N GLN A 146 19.77 18.21 -0.53
CA GLN A 146 20.50 19.11 0.37
C GLN A 146 20.18 18.79 1.83
N PRO A 147 21.10 19.07 2.78
CA PRO A 147 20.79 19.00 4.19
C PRO A 147 19.49 19.74 4.52
N ILE A 148 18.72 19.22 5.47
CA ILE A 148 17.49 19.86 5.93
C ILE A 148 17.84 21.18 6.59
N GLY A 149 17.26 22.28 6.07
CA GLY A 149 17.41 23.61 6.66
C GLY A 149 16.55 23.76 7.91
N ASN A 150 16.91 24.72 8.77
CA ASN A 150 16.03 25.18 9.85
C ASN A 150 15.79 26.68 9.68
N PRO A 151 14.94 27.08 8.70
CA PRO A 151 14.70 28.49 8.39
C PRO A 151 13.97 29.17 9.54
N ALA A 152 14.31 30.43 9.75
CA ALA A 152 13.65 31.26 10.78
C ALA A 152 12.16 31.44 10.43
N VAL A 153 11.30 31.30 11.44
CA VAL A 153 9.86 31.53 11.28
C VAL A 153 9.63 33.00 10.84
N PRO A 154 8.90 33.22 9.72
CA PRO A 154 8.61 34.58 9.25
C PRO A 154 7.87 35.44 10.30
N ALA A 155 8.01 36.74 10.22
CA ALA A 155 7.21 37.65 11.03
C ALA A 155 5.73 37.52 10.64
N LYS A 156 4.82 37.57 11.63
CA LYS A 156 3.38 37.51 11.37
C LYS A 156 2.93 38.67 10.47
N VAL A 157 2.17 38.33 9.45
CA VAL A 157 1.58 39.30 8.49
C VAL A 157 0.07 39.40 8.63
N ASP A 158 -0.60 38.44 9.27
CA ASP A 158 -2.05 38.41 9.51
C ASP A 158 -2.36 38.14 10.98
N ALA A 159 -3.37 38.81 11.54
CA ALA A 159 -3.82 38.61 12.91
C ALA A 159 -4.43 37.21 13.14
N LYS A 160 -4.82 36.51 12.08
CA LYS A 160 -5.38 35.14 12.11
C LYS A 160 -4.30 34.08 12.39
N GLU A 161 -3.02 34.38 12.20
CA GLU A 161 -1.93 33.43 12.42
C GLU A 161 -1.86 32.97 13.87
N ARG A 162 -1.88 31.65 14.09
CA ARG A 162 -1.91 30.99 15.38
C ARG A 162 -0.58 30.37 15.79
N ASN A 163 0.12 29.80 14.82
CA ASN A 163 1.36 29.06 15.03
C ASN A 163 2.36 29.29 13.85
N PRO A 164 3.59 28.73 13.92
CA PRO A 164 4.59 28.91 12.88
C PRO A 164 4.16 28.52 11.46
N ILE A 165 3.33 27.49 11.28
CA ILE A 165 2.79 27.10 9.96
C ILE A 165 2.09 28.30 9.30
N ASP A 166 1.26 28.99 10.07
CA ASP A 166 0.50 30.13 9.56
C ASP A 166 1.40 31.28 9.14
N ALA A 167 2.53 31.50 9.83
CA ALA A 167 3.49 32.53 9.45
C ALA A 167 4.14 32.24 8.08
N PHE A 168 4.53 30.98 7.81
CA PHE A 168 5.06 30.60 6.50
C PHE A 168 4.00 30.71 5.40
N VAL A 169 2.79 30.18 5.65
CA VAL A 169 1.69 30.23 4.68
C VAL A 169 1.23 31.67 4.47
N GLY A 170 1.07 32.47 5.53
CA GLY A 170 0.70 33.89 5.46
C GLY A 170 1.70 34.73 4.66
N ALA A 171 2.99 34.48 4.83
CA ALA A 171 4.03 35.14 4.03
C ALA A 171 3.90 34.79 2.54
N ALA A 172 3.64 33.50 2.20
CA ALA A 172 3.43 33.08 0.83
C ALA A 172 2.15 33.68 0.23
N LEU A 173 1.05 33.69 0.98
CA LEU A 173 -0.21 34.29 0.57
C LEU A 173 -0.04 35.77 0.29
N SER A 174 0.55 36.53 1.24
CA SER A 174 0.80 37.97 1.10
C SER A 174 1.64 38.31 -0.14
N LYS A 175 2.69 37.52 -0.41
CA LYS A 175 3.55 37.68 -1.59
C LYS A 175 2.78 37.51 -2.90
N ASN A 176 1.72 36.69 -2.91
CA ASN A 176 0.88 36.42 -4.08
C ASN A 176 -0.41 37.26 -4.11
N GLY A 177 -0.57 38.24 -3.21
CA GLY A 177 -1.75 39.11 -3.15
C GLY A 177 -3.02 38.36 -2.64
N LEU A 178 -2.82 37.27 -1.92
CA LEU A 178 -3.84 36.44 -1.29
C LEU A 178 -3.86 36.65 0.22
N GLY A 179 -4.92 36.17 0.88
CA GLY A 179 -5.05 36.17 2.32
C GLY A 179 -5.77 34.91 2.81
N PHE A 180 -5.75 34.69 4.12
CA PHE A 180 -6.48 33.59 4.74
C PHE A 180 -8.00 33.77 4.66
N SER A 181 -8.71 32.70 4.34
CA SER A 181 -10.16 32.60 4.55
C SER A 181 -10.51 32.70 6.04
N PRO A 182 -11.77 33.02 6.39
CA PRO A 182 -12.25 32.90 7.77
C PRO A 182 -12.12 31.48 8.29
N GLU A 183 -12.11 31.32 9.61
CA GLU A 183 -12.16 30.03 10.26
C GLU A 183 -13.53 29.36 10.03
N ALA A 184 -13.53 28.04 9.84
CA ALA A 184 -14.76 27.27 9.71
C ALA A 184 -15.60 27.30 11.01
N ASP A 185 -16.91 27.08 10.87
CA ASP A 185 -17.80 26.99 12.00
C ASP A 185 -17.49 25.75 12.88
N PRO A 186 -17.92 25.74 14.16
CA PRO A 186 -17.62 24.65 15.08
C PRO A 186 -18.15 23.29 14.63
N ALA A 187 -19.31 23.19 13.96
CA ALA A 187 -19.85 21.92 13.52
C ALA A 187 -19.00 21.33 12.38
N THR A 188 -18.56 22.16 11.46
CA THR A 188 -17.59 21.79 10.41
C THR A 188 -16.26 21.34 11.03
N LEU A 189 -15.74 22.07 12.04
CA LEU A 189 -14.46 21.74 12.66
C LEU A 189 -14.47 20.39 13.39
N ILE A 190 -15.51 20.11 14.20
CA ILE A 190 -15.59 18.81 14.88
C ILE A 190 -15.72 17.66 13.89
N ARG A 191 -16.55 17.80 12.85
CA ARG A 191 -16.70 16.79 11.80
C ARG A 191 -15.38 16.53 11.09
N ARG A 192 -14.73 17.58 10.61
CA ARG A 192 -13.42 17.50 9.92
C ARG A 192 -12.37 16.82 10.80
N LEU A 193 -12.18 17.29 12.02
CA LEU A 193 -11.14 16.79 12.91
C LEU A 193 -11.36 15.32 13.31
N THR A 194 -12.63 14.94 13.56
CA THR A 194 -12.96 13.56 13.93
C THR A 194 -12.72 12.60 12.79
N PHE A 195 -13.14 12.91 11.56
CA PHE A 195 -12.82 12.08 10.39
C PHE A 195 -11.33 12.04 10.08
N ASP A 196 -10.65 13.16 10.20
CA ASP A 196 -9.23 13.26 9.87
C ASP A 196 -8.36 12.40 10.79
N LEU A 197 -8.63 12.44 12.09
CA LEU A 197 -7.83 11.71 13.08
C LEU A 197 -8.31 10.28 13.33
N THR A 198 -9.61 9.99 13.16
CA THR A 198 -10.17 8.68 13.53
C THR A 198 -10.81 7.91 12.38
N GLY A 199 -11.10 8.56 11.25
CA GLY A 199 -11.84 7.97 10.14
C GLY A 199 -13.30 7.65 10.46
N LEU A 200 -13.88 8.26 11.50
CA LEU A 200 -15.25 8.05 11.95
C LEU A 200 -16.01 9.38 12.06
N PRO A 201 -17.34 9.39 11.92
CA PRO A 201 -18.14 10.57 12.23
C PRO A 201 -18.15 10.84 13.74
N PRO A 202 -18.29 12.11 14.17
CA PRO A 202 -18.51 12.42 15.57
C PRO A 202 -19.87 11.89 16.04
N SER A 203 -19.96 11.42 17.29
CA SER A 203 -21.25 11.05 17.88
C SER A 203 -22.11 12.28 18.15
N PRO A 204 -23.46 12.17 18.14
CA PRO A 204 -24.34 13.29 18.48
C PRO A 204 -24.01 13.95 19.83
N ALA A 205 -23.69 13.14 20.85
CA ALA A 205 -23.30 13.63 22.16
C ALA A 205 -21.98 14.42 22.13
N ALA A 206 -21.00 13.97 21.34
CA ALA A 206 -19.74 14.70 21.17
C ALA A 206 -19.96 16.04 20.45
N VAL A 207 -20.85 16.07 19.44
CA VAL A 207 -21.23 17.31 18.72
C VAL A 207 -21.89 18.29 19.70
N ASP A 208 -22.93 17.87 20.43
CA ASP A 208 -23.64 18.73 21.37
C ASP A 208 -22.71 19.27 22.48
N TYR A 209 -21.84 18.42 23.02
CA TYR A 209 -20.86 18.82 24.01
C TYR A 209 -19.87 19.86 23.46
N PHE A 210 -19.27 19.57 22.29
CA PHE A 210 -18.31 20.46 21.65
C PHE A 210 -18.90 21.82 21.30
N LEU A 211 -20.12 21.86 20.76
CA LEU A 211 -20.80 23.10 20.42
C LEU A 211 -21.09 23.93 21.66
N ALA A 212 -21.59 23.33 22.76
CA ALA A 212 -21.81 23.99 24.03
C ALA A 212 -20.52 24.56 24.64
N ARG A 213 -19.43 23.78 24.63
CA ARG A 213 -18.11 24.21 25.10
C ARG A 213 -17.50 25.30 24.24
N SER A 214 -17.65 25.21 22.92
CA SER A 214 -17.16 26.21 21.98
C SER A 214 -17.83 27.56 22.12
N ALA A 215 -19.10 27.59 22.57
CA ALA A 215 -19.80 28.80 22.85
C ALA A 215 -19.24 29.59 24.08
N VAL A 216 -18.52 28.89 24.97
CA VAL A 216 -17.86 29.47 26.14
C VAL A 216 -16.41 29.84 25.85
N ASP A 217 -15.63 28.87 25.32
CA ASP A 217 -14.22 29.04 24.94
C ASP A 217 -13.90 28.10 23.78
N LYS A 218 -13.87 28.66 22.57
CA LYS A 218 -13.67 27.91 21.34
C LYS A 218 -12.31 27.20 21.30
N ASP A 219 -11.26 27.85 21.73
CA ASP A 219 -9.92 27.29 21.65
C ASP A 219 -9.65 26.23 22.71
N ALA A 220 -10.20 26.39 23.91
CA ALA A 220 -10.13 25.35 24.93
C ALA A 220 -10.93 24.11 24.52
N ALA A 221 -12.16 24.29 24.02
CA ALA A 221 -12.99 23.19 23.51
C ALA A 221 -12.28 22.42 22.37
N TYR A 222 -11.64 23.15 21.46
CA TYR A 222 -10.92 22.54 20.33
C TYR A 222 -9.72 21.71 20.80
N ARG A 223 -8.93 22.21 21.75
CA ARG A 223 -7.79 21.47 22.32
C ARG A 223 -8.27 20.21 23.06
N GLU A 224 -9.34 20.31 23.84
CA GLU A 224 -9.93 19.16 24.56
C GLU A 224 -10.39 18.06 23.57
N LEU A 225 -11.06 18.45 22.48
CA LEU A 225 -11.47 17.54 21.41
C LEU A 225 -10.25 16.87 20.75
N LEU A 226 -9.24 17.66 20.37
CA LEU A 226 -8.01 17.17 19.74
C LEU A 226 -7.32 16.10 20.59
N GLU A 227 -7.10 16.37 21.89
CA GLU A 227 -6.45 15.40 22.77
C GLU A 227 -7.29 14.12 22.96
N THR A 228 -8.62 14.26 23.03
CA THR A 228 -9.53 13.11 23.08
C THR A 228 -9.41 12.23 21.86
N LEU A 229 -9.34 12.82 20.65
CA LEU A 229 -9.23 12.08 19.40
C LEU A 229 -7.85 11.44 19.23
N LEU A 230 -6.76 12.12 19.60
CA LEU A 230 -5.40 11.56 19.57
C LEU A 230 -5.20 10.41 20.57
N ALA A 231 -5.95 10.41 21.67
CA ALA A 231 -5.95 9.31 22.65
C ALA A 231 -6.86 8.13 22.24
N SER A 232 -7.71 8.30 21.24
CA SER A 232 -8.63 7.26 20.77
C SER A 232 -7.89 6.12 20.08
N PRO A 233 -8.23 4.83 20.35
CA PRO A 233 -7.71 3.70 19.60
C PRO A 233 -7.97 3.80 18.08
N ALA A 234 -9.03 4.50 17.68
CA ALA A 234 -9.39 4.73 16.29
C ALA A 234 -8.35 5.59 15.53
N TYR A 235 -7.50 6.34 16.23
CA TYR A 235 -6.40 7.08 15.64
C TYR A 235 -5.41 6.13 14.95
N GLY A 236 -4.93 5.11 15.64
CA GLY A 236 -4.00 4.14 15.05
C GLY A 236 -4.63 3.33 13.91
N GLU A 237 -5.94 3.05 13.97
CA GLU A 237 -6.66 2.39 12.87
C GLU A 237 -6.72 3.29 11.63
N ARG A 238 -7.01 4.59 11.79
CA ARG A 238 -7.06 5.56 10.69
C ARG A 238 -5.68 5.79 10.07
N TRP A 239 -4.71 6.16 10.87
CA TRP A 239 -3.34 6.48 10.40
C TRP A 239 -2.55 5.24 10.03
N GLY A 240 -2.90 4.09 10.64
CA GLY A 240 -2.41 2.79 10.22
C GLY A 240 -2.82 2.44 8.79
N ARG A 241 -4.06 2.78 8.36
CA ARG A 241 -4.47 2.54 6.96
C ARG A 241 -3.58 3.30 5.97
N HIS A 242 -3.26 4.56 6.26
CA HIS A 242 -2.37 5.35 5.42
C HIS A 242 -0.96 4.75 5.32
N TRP A 243 -0.42 4.26 6.45
CA TRP A 243 0.88 3.57 6.42
C TRP A 243 0.84 2.25 5.66
N LEU A 244 -0.23 1.48 5.81
CA LEU A 244 -0.39 0.18 5.14
C LEU A 244 -0.50 0.31 3.61
N ASP A 245 -1.00 1.42 3.09
CA ASP A 245 -0.98 1.71 1.65
C ASP A 245 0.45 1.87 1.13
N VAL A 246 1.25 2.65 1.83
CA VAL A 246 2.65 2.90 1.47
C VAL A 246 3.50 1.64 1.59
N ALA A 247 3.22 0.81 2.60
CA ALA A 247 3.86 -0.49 2.80
C ALA A 247 3.44 -1.54 1.76
N GLY A 248 2.35 -1.31 1.01
CA GLY A 248 1.81 -2.28 0.05
C GLY A 248 1.13 -3.47 0.73
N TYR A 249 0.51 -3.25 1.90
CA TYR A 249 -0.10 -4.32 2.70
C TYR A 249 -1.20 -5.06 1.95
N ALA A 250 -1.11 -6.38 1.92
CA ALA A 250 -2.19 -7.28 1.52
C ALA A 250 -2.10 -8.61 2.26
N ASP A 251 -3.24 -9.27 2.42
CA ASP A 251 -3.38 -10.60 3.02
C ASP A 251 -3.17 -11.73 2.00
N SER A 252 -2.62 -11.41 0.81
CA SER A 252 -2.35 -12.37 -0.26
C SER A 252 -1.11 -12.01 -1.08
N ASP A 253 -0.56 -12.98 -1.82
CA ASP A 253 0.66 -12.82 -2.61
C ASP A 253 0.45 -12.07 -3.94
N GLY A 254 -0.76 -12.09 -4.51
CA GLY A 254 -1.14 -11.29 -5.67
C GLY A 254 -0.75 -11.88 -7.03
N PHE A 255 -0.24 -13.10 -7.07
CA PHE A 255 0.14 -13.74 -8.32
C PHE A 255 -0.82 -14.88 -8.67
N THR A 256 -1.20 -14.93 -9.96
CA THR A 256 -2.09 -15.94 -10.55
C THR A 256 -3.52 -15.90 -10.00
N GLU A 257 -4.40 -16.68 -10.61
CA GLU A 257 -5.79 -16.88 -10.16
C GLU A 257 -5.90 -17.45 -8.74
N LEU A 258 -4.85 -18.12 -8.25
CA LEU A 258 -4.81 -18.71 -6.91
C LEU A 258 -4.70 -17.67 -5.81
N ASP A 259 -4.00 -16.56 -6.06
CA ASP A 259 -3.81 -15.47 -5.10
C ASP A 259 -3.62 -15.96 -3.66
N THR A 260 -2.51 -16.68 -3.43
CA THR A 260 -2.25 -17.41 -2.18
C THR A 260 -2.36 -16.51 -0.96
N GLU A 261 -3.09 -16.96 0.05
CA GLU A 261 -3.32 -16.21 1.28
C GLU A 261 -2.08 -16.14 2.17
N ARG A 262 -1.81 -14.97 2.74
CA ARG A 262 -0.79 -14.70 3.76
C ARG A 262 -1.39 -14.74 5.16
N LYS A 263 -1.64 -15.94 5.67
CA LYS A 263 -2.40 -16.20 6.93
C LYS A 263 -1.98 -15.39 8.16
N HIS A 264 -0.75 -14.86 8.19
CA HIS A 264 -0.21 -14.13 9.35
C HIS A 264 0.18 -12.68 9.03
N ALA A 265 -0.15 -12.16 7.83
CA ALA A 265 0.14 -10.78 7.46
C ALA A 265 -0.56 -9.76 8.38
N TRP A 266 -1.76 -10.08 8.85
CA TRP A 266 -2.55 -9.24 9.76
C TRP A 266 -1.80 -8.86 11.06
N LYS A 267 -0.84 -9.65 11.51
CA LYS A 267 -0.02 -9.29 12.69
C LYS A 267 0.81 -8.03 12.44
N TYR A 268 1.32 -7.85 11.22
CA TYR A 268 2.01 -6.60 10.83
C TYR A 268 1.05 -5.40 10.84
N ARG A 269 -0.18 -5.54 10.33
CA ARG A 269 -1.21 -4.49 10.44
C ARG A 269 -1.45 -4.12 11.91
N ASP A 270 -1.62 -5.11 12.77
CA ASP A 270 -1.87 -4.90 14.19
C ASP A 270 -0.68 -4.23 14.90
N TYR A 271 0.57 -4.58 14.52
CA TYR A 271 1.78 -3.89 14.95
C TYR A 271 1.76 -2.40 14.57
N VAL A 272 1.41 -2.08 13.32
CA VAL A 272 1.34 -0.69 12.84
C VAL A 272 0.32 0.12 13.64
N ILE A 273 -0.88 -0.43 13.84
CA ILE A 273 -1.94 0.21 14.62
C ILE A 273 -1.47 0.47 16.07
N ALA A 274 -0.86 -0.53 16.70
CA ALA A 274 -0.38 -0.42 18.08
C ALA A 274 0.76 0.61 18.21
N ALA A 275 1.71 0.61 17.28
CA ALA A 275 2.84 1.54 17.28
C ALA A 275 2.37 3.01 17.16
N LEU A 276 1.42 3.29 16.26
CA LEU A 276 0.86 4.62 16.07
C LEU A 276 0.02 5.06 17.28
N ASN A 277 -0.78 4.18 17.86
CA ASN A 277 -1.53 4.48 19.08
C ASN A 277 -0.62 4.81 20.27
N ALA A 278 0.50 4.11 20.38
CA ALA A 278 1.52 4.36 21.41
C ALA A 278 2.37 5.61 21.13
N ASP A 279 2.17 6.27 19.97
CA ASP A 279 3.01 7.39 19.51
C ASP A 279 4.51 7.00 19.48
N LYS A 280 4.79 5.77 19.00
CA LYS A 280 6.18 5.29 18.87
C LYS A 280 6.98 6.30 18.03
N PRO A 281 8.17 6.75 18.50
CA PRO A 281 9.02 7.62 17.70
C PRO A 281 9.20 7.06 16.28
N PHE A 282 9.01 7.92 15.28
CA PHE A 282 8.97 7.46 13.90
C PHE A 282 10.32 6.89 13.42
N ASP A 283 11.42 7.40 13.96
CA ASP A 283 12.77 6.85 13.73
C ASP A 283 12.90 5.40 14.24
N ASP A 284 12.39 5.10 15.44
CA ASP A 284 12.34 3.73 15.96
C ASP A 284 11.40 2.85 15.15
N PHE A 285 10.24 3.39 14.74
CA PHE A 285 9.29 2.69 13.88
C PHE A 285 9.92 2.29 12.54
N VAL A 286 10.74 3.16 11.93
CA VAL A 286 11.51 2.86 10.71
C VAL A 286 12.58 1.80 10.97
N ARG A 287 13.38 1.96 12.03
CA ARG A 287 14.45 1.01 12.39
C ARG A 287 13.91 -0.39 12.62
N GLU A 288 12.80 -0.53 13.34
CA GLU A 288 12.16 -1.82 13.61
C GLU A 288 11.66 -2.51 12.33
N GLN A 289 11.10 -1.76 11.39
CA GLN A 289 10.59 -2.32 10.13
C GLN A 289 11.71 -2.75 9.18
N LEU A 290 12.81 -2.01 9.14
CA LEU A 290 13.94 -2.36 8.28
C LEU A 290 14.83 -3.44 8.89
N ALA A 291 15.01 -3.47 10.22
CA ALA A 291 16.04 -4.26 10.88
C ALA A 291 15.63 -4.87 12.23
N GLY A 292 14.34 -5.12 12.47
CA GLY A 292 13.85 -5.62 13.76
C GLY A 292 14.51 -6.93 14.22
N ASP A 293 14.81 -7.86 13.31
CA ASP A 293 15.53 -9.09 13.63
C ASP A 293 17.01 -8.81 14.01
N GLU A 294 17.65 -7.82 13.40
CA GLU A 294 19.01 -7.39 13.73
C GLU A 294 19.06 -6.64 15.06
N ILE A 295 18.00 -5.82 15.34
CA ILE A 295 17.82 -5.18 16.66
C ILE A 295 17.60 -6.24 17.73
N ALA A 296 16.76 -7.24 17.50
CA ALA A 296 16.55 -8.34 18.43
C ALA A 296 17.86 -9.07 18.73
N ALA A 297 18.68 -9.33 17.72
CA ALA A 297 20.00 -9.93 17.89
C ALA A 297 20.96 -9.03 18.69
N LYS A 298 20.97 -7.72 18.44
CA LYS A 298 21.77 -6.71 19.17
C LYS A 298 21.36 -6.64 20.65
N GLU A 299 20.05 -6.73 20.93
CA GLU A 299 19.49 -6.77 22.29
C GLU A 299 19.59 -8.16 22.97
N GLY A 300 20.06 -9.19 22.27
CA GLY A 300 20.15 -10.56 22.77
C GLY A 300 18.80 -11.25 22.96
N LEU A 301 17.75 -10.78 22.28
CA LEU A 301 16.40 -11.29 22.36
C LEU A 301 16.14 -12.46 21.42
N ASN A 302 15.33 -13.42 21.87
CA ASN A 302 14.85 -14.54 21.08
C ASN A 302 13.59 -15.17 21.71
N ALA A 303 13.00 -16.17 21.08
CA ALA A 303 11.82 -16.87 21.60
C ALA A 303 12.02 -17.46 23.01
N ASN A 304 13.25 -17.72 23.45
CA ASN A 304 13.58 -18.23 24.77
C ASN A 304 14.06 -17.15 25.77
N SER A 305 13.84 -15.86 25.45
CA SER A 305 14.17 -14.77 26.38
C SER A 305 13.57 -15.03 27.75
N PRO A 306 14.30 -14.74 28.85
CA PRO A 306 13.88 -15.21 30.18
C PRO A 306 12.64 -14.50 30.72
N THR A 307 12.32 -13.31 30.21
CA THR A 307 11.17 -12.52 30.66
C THR A 307 10.06 -12.53 29.64
N ALA A 308 8.83 -12.38 30.10
CA ALA A 308 7.66 -12.20 29.23
C ALA A 308 7.80 -10.94 28.35
N GLU A 309 8.39 -9.88 28.90
CA GLU A 309 8.66 -8.63 28.20
C GLU A 309 9.67 -8.83 27.04
N GLY A 310 10.78 -9.52 27.30
CA GLY A 310 11.77 -9.85 26.26
C GLY A 310 11.18 -10.71 25.14
N LYS A 311 10.32 -11.69 25.47
CA LYS A 311 9.62 -12.49 24.46
C LYS A 311 8.65 -11.64 23.63
N ARG A 312 7.88 -10.76 24.27
CA ARG A 312 6.97 -9.83 23.60
C ARG A 312 7.73 -8.88 22.68
N ARG A 313 8.82 -8.28 23.17
CA ARG A 313 9.68 -7.39 22.37
C ARG A 313 10.28 -8.10 21.18
N TYR A 314 10.75 -9.34 21.35
CA TYR A 314 11.21 -10.17 20.25
C TYR A 314 10.14 -10.39 19.18
N ALA A 315 8.93 -10.75 19.60
CA ALA A 315 7.82 -10.96 18.69
C ALA A 315 7.43 -9.67 17.95
N GLU A 316 7.42 -8.53 18.65
CA GLU A 316 7.16 -7.20 18.10
C GLU A 316 8.18 -6.84 17.01
N LEU A 317 9.46 -6.95 17.31
CA LEU A 317 10.56 -6.65 16.40
C LEU A 317 10.52 -7.51 15.14
N LEU A 318 10.25 -8.81 15.27
CA LEU A 318 10.08 -9.68 14.12
C LEU A 318 8.86 -9.33 13.29
N THR A 319 7.74 -8.99 13.96
CA THR A 319 6.50 -8.61 13.27
C THR A 319 6.69 -7.31 12.47
N ALA A 320 7.44 -6.36 13.00
CA ALA A 320 7.75 -5.10 12.32
C ALA A 320 8.44 -5.33 10.96
N THR A 321 9.35 -6.33 10.86
CA THR A 321 10.03 -6.66 9.60
C THR A 321 9.09 -7.22 8.52
N GLY A 322 7.83 -7.49 8.86
CA GLY A 322 6.77 -7.80 7.91
C GLY A 322 6.64 -6.77 6.80
N PHE A 323 7.01 -5.50 7.04
CA PHE A 323 7.12 -4.45 6.03
C PHE A 323 7.87 -4.92 4.77
N LEU A 324 9.01 -5.57 4.94
CA LEU A 324 9.87 -6.06 3.85
C LEU A 324 9.30 -7.33 3.16
N ARG A 325 8.11 -7.79 3.56
CA ARG A 325 7.39 -8.93 2.97
C ARG A 325 6.08 -8.53 2.31
N MET A 326 5.80 -7.23 2.21
CA MET A 326 4.52 -6.76 1.68
C MET A 326 4.47 -6.75 0.14
N ALA A 327 5.58 -6.69 -0.57
CA ALA A 327 5.59 -6.75 -2.05
C ALA A 327 4.83 -7.97 -2.59
N PRO A 328 4.22 -7.90 -3.79
CA PRO A 328 3.67 -9.05 -4.49
C PRO A 328 4.74 -10.14 -4.67
N ASP A 329 4.35 -11.42 -4.59
CA ASP A 329 5.33 -12.52 -4.68
C ASP A 329 4.81 -13.72 -5.49
N GLY A 330 5.33 -13.87 -6.71
CA GLY A 330 5.01 -14.98 -7.61
C GLY A 330 5.78 -16.28 -7.35
N THR A 331 6.73 -16.28 -6.41
CA THR A 331 7.68 -17.41 -6.26
C THR A 331 7.08 -18.67 -5.64
N ALA A 332 5.83 -18.61 -5.16
CA ALA A 332 5.07 -19.80 -4.76
C ALA A 332 4.72 -20.69 -5.96
N THR A 333 4.47 -20.09 -7.13
CA THR A 333 4.07 -20.78 -8.37
C THR A 333 5.20 -20.87 -9.39
N GLN A 334 5.98 -19.81 -9.52
CA GLN A 334 7.09 -19.71 -10.47
C GLN A 334 8.37 -19.31 -9.71
N ASN A 335 9.17 -20.32 -9.33
CA ASN A 335 10.37 -20.09 -8.50
C ASN A 335 11.64 -20.12 -9.35
N ASP A 336 11.69 -19.32 -10.41
CA ASP A 336 12.89 -19.11 -11.20
C ASP A 336 13.68 -17.86 -10.75
N LEU A 337 14.81 -17.60 -11.38
CA LEU A 337 15.68 -16.49 -11.03
C LEU A 337 15.03 -15.12 -11.29
N LEU A 338 14.24 -15.01 -12.36
CA LEU A 338 13.54 -13.78 -12.72
C LEU A 338 12.44 -13.45 -11.71
N ALA A 339 11.60 -14.41 -11.34
CA ALA A 339 10.55 -14.21 -10.33
C ALA A 339 11.14 -13.81 -8.96
N ARG A 340 12.28 -14.41 -8.55
CA ARG A 340 13.01 -13.99 -7.34
C ARG A 340 13.51 -12.55 -7.45
N ASN A 341 14.09 -12.19 -8.60
CA ASN A 341 14.57 -10.85 -8.85
C ASN A 341 13.43 -9.83 -8.77
N THR A 342 12.30 -10.09 -9.41
CA THR A 342 11.10 -9.24 -9.35
C THR A 342 10.64 -9.01 -7.91
N SER A 343 10.54 -10.08 -7.09
CA SER A 343 10.15 -9.95 -5.68
C SER A 343 11.13 -9.08 -4.85
N ILE A 344 12.43 -9.14 -5.16
CA ILE A 344 13.43 -8.28 -4.53
C ILE A 344 13.25 -6.83 -5.00
N THR A 345 13.15 -6.60 -6.31
CA THR A 345 12.99 -5.26 -6.89
C THR A 345 11.73 -4.57 -6.40
N ASP A 346 10.59 -5.28 -6.33
CA ASP A 346 9.35 -4.73 -5.79
C ASP A 346 9.48 -4.34 -4.30
N THR A 347 10.22 -5.12 -3.51
CA THR A 347 10.51 -4.74 -2.11
C THR A 347 11.37 -3.48 -2.06
N LEU A 348 12.41 -3.37 -2.90
CA LEU A 348 13.24 -2.17 -2.99
C LEU A 348 12.45 -0.95 -3.48
N LYS A 349 11.49 -1.15 -4.38
CA LYS A 349 10.55 -0.11 -4.80
C LYS A 349 9.75 0.42 -3.60
N ILE A 350 9.20 -0.45 -2.76
CA ILE A 350 8.51 -0.06 -1.54
C ILE A 350 9.44 0.75 -0.63
N VAL A 351 10.66 0.26 -0.38
CA VAL A 351 11.65 0.94 0.47
C VAL A 351 11.99 2.33 -0.08
N SER A 352 12.30 2.43 -1.38
CA SER A 352 12.70 3.70 -2.00
C SER A 352 11.57 4.72 -2.02
N ASN A 353 10.37 4.33 -2.40
CA ASN A 353 9.21 5.21 -2.43
C ASN A 353 8.80 5.65 -1.01
N THR A 354 8.93 4.75 -0.02
CA THR A 354 8.49 5.00 1.36
C THR A 354 9.44 5.92 2.12
N PHE A 355 10.74 5.66 2.06
CA PHE A 355 11.72 6.33 2.93
C PHE A 355 12.52 7.41 2.22
N TYR A 356 12.77 7.24 0.92
CA TYR A 356 13.52 8.21 0.13
C TYR A 356 12.61 9.18 -0.64
N GLY A 357 11.36 8.79 -0.96
CA GLY A 357 10.51 9.56 -1.87
C GLY A 357 11.15 9.72 -3.25
N MET A 358 11.87 8.71 -3.73
CA MET A 358 12.61 8.69 -4.97
C MET A 358 12.35 7.40 -5.74
N THR A 359 12.36 7.46 -7.08
CA THR A 359 12.11 6.32 -7.96
C THR A 359 13.39 5.50 -8.22
N ILE A 360 14.14 5.13 -7.16
CA ILE A 360 15.44 4.45 -7.23
C ILE A 360 15.35 3.14 -8.06
N HIS A 361 14.23 2.44 -7.98
CA HIS A 361 14.00 1.20 -8.74
C HIS A 361 14.09 1.35 -10.26
N CYS A 362 13.93 2.57 -10.80
CA CYS A 362 14.12 2.85 -12.22
C CYS A 362 15.58 2.65 -12.66
N ALA A 363 16.52 2.67 -11.70
CA ALA A 363 17.94 2.45 -11.96
C ALA A 363 18.35 0.96 -12.00
N GLU A 364 17.41 -0.01 -11.93
CA GLU A 364 17.71 -1.44 -12.04
C GLU A 364 18.40 -1.81 -13.37
N CYS A 365 17.98 -1.21 -14.49
CA CYS A 365 18.43 -1.61 -15.82
C CYS A 365 19.53 -0.71 -16.39
N HIS A 366 19.58 0.56 -16.01
CA HIS A 366 20.51 1.61 -16.47
C HIS A 366 20.50 2.75 -15.45
N ASP A 367 21.42 3.69 -15.51
CA ASP A 367 21.39 4.88 -14.67
C ASP A 367 20.03 5.59 -14.77
N HIS A 368 19.55 6.15 -13.66
CA HIS A 368 18.26 6.81 -13.64
C HIS A 368 18.22 7.94 -14.67
N ARG A 369 17.14 7.98 -15.47
CA ARG A 369 17.06 8.83 -16.66
C ARG A 369 17.17 10.33 -16.35
N TYR A 370 16.63 10.75 -15.22
CA TYR A 370 16.51 12.16 -14.85
C TYR A 370 17.27 12.50 -13.58
N ASP A 371 17.23 11.60 -12.62
CA ASP A 371 17.82 11.83 -11.29
C ASP A 371 19.28 11.39 -11.22
N PRO A 372 20.05 11.93 -10.29
CA PRO A 372 21.44 11.54 -10.08
C PRO A 372 21.53 10.23 -9.27
N ILE A 373 21.01 9.16 -9.83
CA ILE A 373 21.00 7.80 -9.28
C ILE A 373 21.58 6.88 -10.33
N THR A 374 22.70 6.25 -10.04
CA THR A 374 23.34 5.31 -10.96
C THR A 374 22.73 3.92 -10.84
N GLN A 375 22.97 3.08 -11.84
CA GLN A 375 22.64 1.66 -11.74
C GLN A 375 23.38 1.01 -10.55
N ALA A 376 24.60 1.43 -10.27
CA ALA A 376 25.35 0.97 -9.12
C ALA A 376 24.65 1.30 -7.81
N ASP A 377 24.12 2.52 -7.63
CA ASP A 377 23.36 2.92 -6.42
C ASP A 377 22.17 1.96 -6.13
N PHE A 378 21.45 1.53 -7.20
CA PHE A 378 20.36 0.56 -7.03
C PHE A 378 20.87 -0.78 -6.49
N TYR A 379 21.98 -1.32 -7.06
CA TYR A 379 22.52 -2.60 -6.59
C TYR A 379 23.27 -2.50 -5.27
N GLU A 380 23.85 -1.37 -4.92
CA GLU A 380 24.44 -1.08 -3.62
C GLU A 380 23.37 -1.02 -2.53
N LEU A 381 22.23 -0.37 -2.80
CA LEU A 381 21.06 -0.42 -1.93
C LEU A 381 20.52 -1.86 -1.83
N ARG A 382 20.44 -2.59 -2.96
CA ARG A 382 20.05 -4.00 -2.98
C ARG A 382 20.97 -4.86 -2.11
N ALA A 383 22.27 -4.59 -2.10
CA ALA A 383 23.25 -5.32 -1.28
C ALA A 383 23.00 -5.24 0.23
N VAL A 384 22.25 -4.23 0.67
CA VAL A 384 21.79 -4.12 2.06
C VAL A 384 20.78 -5.21 2.41
N PHE A 385 19.86 -5.52 1.50
CA PHE A 385 18.73 -6.43 1.75
C PHE A 385 18.96 -7.86 1.25
N GLU A 386 19.84 -8.05 0.28
CA GLU A 386 20.04 -9.35 -0.39
C GLU A 386 20.41 -10.50 0.56
N PRO A 387 21.20 -10.30 1.65
CA PRO A 387 21.45 -11.38 2.63
C PRO A 387 20.18 -11.90 3.29
N GLY A 388 19.19 -11.06 3.57
CA GLY A 388 17.90 -11.48 4.14
C GLY A 388 17.01 -12.23 3.15
N PHE A 389 17.14 -11.95 1.85
CA PHE A 389 16.46 -12.70 0.79
C PHE A 389 17.13 -14.04 0.50
N ASP A 390 18.45 -14.08 0.50
CA ASP A 390 19.27 -15.22 0.13
C ASP A 390 18.84 -15.86 -1.21
N PRO A 391 19.11 -15.21 -2.36
CA PRO A 391 18.63 -15.67 -3.67
C PRO A 391 19.09 -17.07 -4.06
N LYS A 392 20.22 -17.55 -3.51
CA LYS A 392 20.75 -18.90 -3.75
C LYS A 392 19.94 -19.96 -3.01
N ASN A 393 19.60 -19.68 -1.74
CA ASN A 393 18.83 -20.59 -0.89
C ASN A 393 17.42 -20.02 -0.66
N TRP A 394 16.77 -19.59 -1.74
CA TRP A 394 15.49 -18.91 -1.72
C TRP A 394 14.43 -19.66 -0.92
N ARG A 395 13.85 -19.00 0.06
CA ARG A 395 12.73 -19.51 0.82
C ARG A 395 11.42 -19.09 0.15
N GLN A 396 10.64 -20.08 -0.31
CA GLN A 396 9.30 -19.81 -0.83
C GLN A 396 8.38 -19.18 0.23
N PRO A 397 7.33 -18.42 -0.12
CA PRO A 397 6.45 -17.72 0.81
C PRO A 397 6.00 -18.55 2.01
N ALA A 398 5.55 -19.78 1.81
CA ALA A 398 5.13 -20.69 2.89
C ALA A 398 6.22 -21.03 3.91
N ARG A 399 7.51 -20.86 3.58
CA ARG A 399 8.66 -21.15 4.46
C ARG A 399 9.28 -19.90 5.09
N ARG A 400 8.63 -18.75 4.99
CA ARG A 400 9.09 -17.48 5.55
C ARG A 400 8.50 -17.16 6.91
N LEU A 401 7.63 -18.04 7.40
CA LEU A 401 7.05 -17.91 8.74
C LEU A 401 8.12 -18.22 9.79
N VAL A 402 8.25 -17.35 10.78
CA VAL A 402 9.12 -17.55 11.94
C VAL A 402 8.26 -17.96 13.11
N SER A 403 8.56 -19.14 13.69
CA SER A 403 7.89 -19.63 14.90
C SER A 403 8.38 -18.87 16.13
N LEU A 404 7.44 -18.45 16.96
CA LEU A 404 7.73 -17.84 18.27
C LEU A 404 7.79 -18.87 19.40
N GLN A 405 7.74 -20.15 19.06
CA GLN A 405 7.72 -21.27 20.02
C GLN A 405 9.04 -21.36 20.80
N THR A 406 8.94 -21.52 22.12
CA THR A 406 10.09 -21.76 22.98
C THR A 406 10.66 -23.17 22.77
N LYS A 407 11.92 -23.40 23.19
CA LYS A 407 12.50 -24.76 23.16
C LYS A 407 11.69 -25.76 23.99
N GLU A 408 11.12 -25.33 25.11
CA GLU A 408 10.30 -26.19 25.97
C GLU A 408 8.97 -26.57 25.30
N GLU A 409 8.27 -25.58 24.70
CA GLU A 409 7.02 -25.81 23.94
C GLU A 409 7.26 -26.69 22.74
N LYS A 410 8.38 -26.47 22.02
CA LYS A 410 8.79 -27.34 20.91
C LYS A 410 9.03 -28.77 21.36
N ALA A 411 9.81 -28.97 22.43
CA ALA A 411 10.09 -30.32 22.98
C ALA A 411 8.79 -31.03 23.41
N LYS A 412 7.84 -30.27 24.00
CA LYS A 412 6.51 -30.80 24.35
C LYS A 412 5.71 -31.20 23.10
N ALA A 413 5.70 -30.32 22.08
CA ALA A 413 5.01 -30.58 20.80
C ALA A 413 5.59 -31.81 20.07
N ASP A 414 6.94 -31.93 20.05
CA ASP A 414 7.65 -33.07 19.45
C ASP A 414 7.32 -34.39 20.21
N ALA A 415 7.25 -34.36 21.54
CA ALA A 415 6.85 -35.53 22.35
C ALA A 415 5.41 -35.97 22.07
N ILE A 416 4.47 -35.01 21.97
CA ILE A 416 3.07 -35.28 21.62
C ILE A 416 2.95 -35.86 20.19
N GLU A 417 3.73 -35.31 19.23
CA GLU A 417 3.74 -35.84 17.87
C GLU A 417 4.30 -37.27 17.83
N ALA A 418 5.34 -37.55 18.60
CA ALA A 418 5.89 -38.91 18.71
C ALA A 418 4.86 -39.89 19.28
N GLU A 419 4.00 -39.48 20.21
CA GLU A 419 2.89 -40.29 20.74
C GLU A 419 1.81 -40.49 19.67
N ALA A 420 1.34 -39.43 19.01
CA ALA A 420 0.36 -39.53 17.94
C ALA A 420 0.85 -40.42 16.78
N LYS A 421 2.15 -40.31 16.45
CA LYS A 421 2.78 -41.13 15.41
C LYS A 421 2.74 -42.63 15.75
N LYS A 422 2.89 -43.01 17.01
CA LYS A 422 2.73 -44.44 17.40
C LYS A 422 1.33 -44.99 17.06
N ILE A 423 0.31 -44.13 17.23
CA ILE A 423 -1.07 -44.52 16.88
C ILE A 423 -1.19 -44.63 15.35
N ASP A 424 -0.62 -43.69 14.59
CA ASP A 424 -0.61 -43.76 13.12
C ASP A 424 0.14 -44.98 12.61
N ASP A 425 1.29 -45.30 13.18
CA ASP A 425 2.09 -46.48 12.81
C ASP A 425 1.29 -47.77 13.11
N ALA A 426 0.58 -47.82 14.26
CA ALA A 426 -0.32 -48.94 14.60
C ALA A 426 -1.51 -49.03 13.63
N ARG A 427 -2.08 -47.88 13.20
CA ARG A 427 -3.12 -47.80 12.19
C ARG A 427 -2.65 -48.34 10.84
N LEU A 428 -1.44 -47.96 10.40
CA LEU A 428 -0.85 -48.47 9.14
C LEU A 428 -0.59 -49.98 9.20
N ALA A 429 -0.10 -50.48 10.35
CA ALA A 429 0.06 -51.92 10.56
C ALA A 429 -1.27 -52.69 10.49
N LYS A 430 -2.32 -52.10 11.10
CA LYS A 430 -3.68 -52.69 11.04
C LYS A 430 -4.26 -52.66 9.65
N GLU A 431 -4.03 -51.61 8.89
CA GLU A 431 -4.42 -51.50 7.49
C GLU A 431 -3.71 -52.56 6.63
N ALA A 432 -2.40 -52.78 6.85
CA ALA A 432 -1.65 -53.86 6.20
C ALA A 432 -2.18 -55.25 6.53
N GLU A 433 -2.61 -55.49 7.78
CA GLU A 433 -3.27 -56.75 8.15
C GLU A 433 -4.57 -56.98 7.35
N PHE A 434 -5.41 -55.95 7.20
CA PHE A 434 -6.63 -56.04 6.41
C PHE A 434 -6.35 -56.30 4.93
N ILE A 435 -5.33 -55.65 4.37
CA ILE A 435 -4.88 -55.92 2.98
C ILE A 435 -4.40 -57.37 2.84
N ALA A 436 -3.61 -57.88 3.80
CA ALA A 436 -3.09 -59.25 3.77
C ALA A 436 -4.21 -60.29 3.88
N GLU A 437 -5.23 -60.01 4.71
CA GLU A 437 -6.42 -60.88 4.82
C GLU A 437 -7.19 -60.95 3.49
N VAL A 438 -7.46 -59.80 2.87
CA VAL A 438 -8.14 -59.70 1.59
C VAL A 438 -7.31 -60.33 0.47
N LEU A 439 -6.00 -60.09 0.46
CA LEU A 439 -5.06 -60.73 -0.47
C LEU A 439 -5.12 -62.25 -0.36
N GLY A 440 -5.14 -62.80 0.87
CA GLY A 440 -5.31 -64.21 1.12
C GLY A 440 -6.56 -64.78 0.47
N LYS A 441 -7.70 -64.13 0.73
CA LYS A 441 -9.01 -64.52 0.15
C LYS A 441 -9.04 -64.40 -1.38
N GLU A 442 -8.37 -63.44 -1.98
CA GLU A 442 -8.27 -63.29 -3.43
C GLU A 442 -7.35 -64.32 -4.05
N LEU A 443 -6.28 -64.73 -3.38
CA LEU A 443 -5.38 -65.77 -3.80
C LEU A 443 -6.06 -67.16 -3.75
N GLU A 444 -6.91 -67.44 -2.75
CA GLU A 444 -7.68 -68.69 -2.67
C GLU A 444 -8.58 -68.89 -3.89
N LYS A 445 -9.02 -67.83 -4.55
CA LYS A 445 -9.81 -67.87 -5.79
C LYS A 445 -9.01 -68.23 -7.05
N ARG A 446 -7.67 -68.38 -6.93
CA ARG A 446 -6.72 -68.68 -8.01
C ARG A 446 -6.21 -70.13 -7.92
N ASP A 447 -5.69 -70.64 -9.05
CA ASP A 447 -5.05 -71.93 -9.09
C ASP A 447 -3.87 -71.96 -8.10
N GLU A 448 -3.78 -73.08 -7.41
CA GLU A 448 -2.81 -73.31 -6.34
C GLU A 448 -1.34 -73.06 -6.83
N ALA A 449 -1.08 -73.47 -8.07
CA ALA A 449 0.28 -73.30 -8.68
C ALA A 449 0.78 -71.86 -8.82
N VAL A 450 -0.12 -70.87 -8.91
CA VAL A 450 0.27 -69.45 -9.12
C VAL A 450 0.12 -68.59 -7.85
N ARG A 451 -0.43 -69.10 -6.77
CA ARG A 451 -0.69 -68.31 -5.55
C ARG A 451 0.58 -67.75 -4.89
N ALA A 452 1.61 -68.56 -4.80
CA ALA A 452 2.87 -68.16 -4.20
C ALA A 452 3.56 -67.04 -5.00
N ASP A 453 3.60 -67.14 -6.31
CA ASP A 453 4.21 -66.16 -7.20
C ASP A 453 3.39 -64.87 -7.25
N LEU A 454 2.06 -64.96 -7.25
CA LEU A 454 1.18 -63.79 -7.16
C LEU A 454 1.35 -63.03 -5.82
N ARG A 455 1.43 -63.77 -4.70
CA ARG A 455 1.72 -63.16 -3.39
C ARG A 455 3.08 -62.43 -3.43
N LYS A 456 4.12 -63.10 -3.87
CA LYS A 456 5.46 -62.55 -4.00
C LYS A 456 5.46 -61.36 -4.89
N ALA A 457 4.81 -61.39 -6.05
CA ALA A 457 4.71 -60.28 -6.98
C ALA A 457 3.97 -59.07 -6.39
N TYR A 458 2.90 -59.30 -5.61
CA TYR A 458 2.14 -58.28 -4.94
C TYR A 458 2.96 -57.60 -3.81
N GLU A 459 3.60 -58.38 -2.95
CA GLU A 459 4.38 -57.92 -1.79
C GLU A 459 5.71 -57.29 -2.20
N THR A 460 6.21 -57.55 -3.43
CA THR A 460 7.39 -56.87 -3.97
C THR A 460 7.07 -55.39 -4.26
N ALA A 461 7.92 -54.46 -3.75
CA ALA A 461 7.76 -53.06 -3.98
C ALA A 461 7.70 -52.73 -5.48
N VAL A 462 6.78 -51.83 -5.90
CA VAL A 462 6.48 -51.55 -7.31
C VAL A 462 7.74 -51.25 -8.14
N LYS A 463 8.75 -50.57 -7.56
CA LYS A 463 10.00 -50.21 -8.22
C LYS A 463 10.97 -51.42 -8.36
N GLU A 464 10.76 -52.45 -7.62
CA GLU A 464 11.63 -53.63 -7.54
C GLU A 464 11.03 -54.85 -8.24
N ARG A 465 9.81 -54.73 -8.81
CA ARG A 465 9.13 -55.81 -9.52
C ARG A 465 9.83 -56.16 -10.81
N THR A 466 10.04 -57.45 -11.03
CA THR A 466 10.54 -57.98 -12.31
C THR A 466 9.47 -57.89 -13.40
N PRO A 467 9.86 -57.90 -14.70
CA PRO A 467 8.92 -57.92 -15.81
C PRO A 467 7.89 -59.06 -15.73
N GLU A 468 8.32 -60.23 -15.25
CA GLU A 468 7.47 -61.42 -15.07
C GLU A 468 6.44 -61.20 -13.96
N GLN A 469 6.83 -60.58 -12.85
CA GLN A 469 5.94 -60.20 -11.76
C GLN A 469 4.89 -59.18 -12.21
N ILE A 470 5.31 -58.19 -13.01
CA ILE A 470 4.39 -57.19 -13.58
C ILE A 470 3.39 -57.87 -14.55
N ALA A 471 3.87 -58.77 -15.44
CA ALA A 471 3.03 -59.49 -16.37
C ALA A 471 2.03 -60.40 -15.63
N LEU A 472 2.47 -61.09 -14.57
CA LEU A 472 1.64 -61.94 -13.75
C LEU A 472 0.53 -61.13 -13.05
N LEU A 473 0.87 -60.00 -12.42
CA LEU A 473 -0.12 -59.13 -11.78
C LEU A 473 -1.13 -58.56 -12.77
N LYS A 474 -0.70 -58.23 -14.00
CA LYS A 474 -1.58 -57.74 -15.08
C LYS A 474 -2.62 -58.75 -15.50
N GLN A 475 -2.30 -60.04 -15.45
CA GLN A 475 -3.25 -61.16 -15.71
C GLN A 475 -4.27 -61.31 -14.57
N HIS A 476 -3.99 -60.75 -13.38
CA HIS A 476 -4.84 -60.84 -12.19
C HIS A 476 -5.23 -59.48 -11.64
N PRO A 477 -6.06 -58.69 -12.35
CA PRO A 477 -6.36 -57.30 -12.04
C PRO A 477 -6.92 -57.10 -10.62
N SER A 478 -7.67 -58.02 -10.07
CA SER A 478 -8.20 -57.92 -8.72
C SER A 478 -7.10 -57.97 -7.65
N ILE A 479 -5.99 -58.67 -7.91
CA ILE A 479 -4.82 -58.63 -7.00
C ILE A 479 -3.97 -57.39 -7.28
N GLN A 480 -3.76 -57.06 -8.55
CA GLN A 480 -3.00 -55.89 -8.96
C GLN A 480 -3.54 -54.59 -8.36
N SER A 481 -4.87 -54.41 -8.35
CA SER A 481 -5.56 -53.19 -7.88
C SER A 481 -5.87 -53.19 -6.40
N LEU A 482 -5.51 -54.22 -5.67
CA LEU A 482 -5.73 -54.29 -4.22
C LEU A 482 -4.85 -53.22 -3.51
N SER A 483 -5.47 -52.39 -2.75
CA SER A 483 -4.85 -51.29 -2.00
C SER A 483 -5.77 -50.87 -0.86
N ALA A 484 -5.28 -50.06 0.06
CA ALA A 484 -6.08 -49.46 1.12
C ALA A 484 -7.37 -48.81 0.59
N GLY A 485 -7.26 -48.01 -0.47
CA GLY A 485 -8.39 -47.31 -1.10
C GLY A 485 -9.37 -48.20 -1.85
N SER A 486 -9.02 -49.47 -2.14
CA SER A 486 -9.89 -50.40 -2.86
C SER A 486 -10.50 -51.52 -1.99
N LEU A 487 -10.14 -51.60 -0.71
CA LEU A 487 -10.62 -52.68 0.21
C LEU A 487 -12.15 -52.86 0.22
N TYR A 488 -12.88 -51.74 0.13
CA TYR A 488 -14.36 -51.76 0.11
C TYR A 488 -14.97 -52.52 -1.10
N LEU A 489 -14.19 -52.75 -2.16
CA LEU A 489 -14.61 -53.49 -3.35
C LEU A 489 -14.52 -55.00 -3.11
N TYR A 490 -13.70 -55.47 -2.18
CA TYR A 490 -13.39 -56.87 -1.93
C TYR A 490 -14.10 -57.44 -0.69
N ASP A 491 -14.40 -56.59 0.28
CA ASP A 491 -15.04 -57.01 1.54
C ASP A 491 -16.24 -56.10 1.85
N SER A 492 -17.43 -56.69 1.80
CA SER A 492 -18.70 -56.01 2.12
C SER A 492 -18.77 -55.54 3.56
N THR A 493 -17.95 -56.09 4.46
CA THR A 493 -17.88 -55.67 5.87
C THR A 493 -16.85 -54.55 6.07
N TYR A 494 -16.14 -54.15 5.04
CA TYR A 494 -15.09 -53.10 5.14
C TYR A 494 -15.61 -51.82 5.77
N LYS A 495 -16.76 -51.30 5.31
CA LYS A 495 -17.34 -50.05 5.82
C LYS A 495 -17.73 -50.12 7.30
N THR A 496 -18.20 -51.26 7.79
CA THR A 496 -18.77 -51.45 9.13
C THR A 496 -17.76 -51.96 10.16
N LYS A 497 -16.70 -52.63 9.73
CA LYS A 497 -15.73 -53.24 10.63
C LYS A 497 -14.31 -52.67 10.53
N HIS A 498 -13.83 -52.50 9.32
CA HIS A 498 -12.45 -52.10 9.09
C HIS A 498 -12.28 -50.57 8.97
N ALA A 499 -13.13 -49.91 8.20
CA ALA A 499 -13.10 -48.48 8.04
C ALA A 499 -13.34 -47.72 9.35
N ASP A 500 -14.30 -48.17 10.16
CA ASP A 500 -14.58 -47.58 11.47
C ASP A 500 -13.41 -47.75 12.44
N THR A 501 -12.70 -48.92 12.40
CA THR A 501 -11.52 -49.15 13.23
C THR A 501 -10.40 -48.22 12.84
N LEU A 502 -10.08 -48.07 11.54
CA LEU A 502 -9.03 -47.18 11.05
C LEU A 502 -9.38 -45.73 11.31
N LYS A 503 -10.66 -45.34 11.10
CA LYS A 503 -11.16 -44.01 11.42
C LYS A 503 -10.99 -43.67 12.90
N LYS A 504 -11.39 -44.61 13.80
CA LYS A 504 -11.22 -44.39 15.25
C LYS A 504 -9.77 -44.12 15.63
N MET A 505 -8.81 -44.91 15.07
CA MET A 505 -7.38 -44.68 15.30
C MET A 505 -6.90 -43.29 14.74
N THR A 506 -7.45 -42.90 13.60
CA THR A 506 -7.16 -41.54 13.04
C THR A 506 -7.68 -40.46 13.97
N ASP A 507 -8.91 -40.60 14.47
CA ASP A 507 -9.52 -39.65 15.41
C ASP A 507 -8.76 -39.61 16.74
N GLU A 508 -8.30 -40.77 17.26
CA GLU A 508 -7.46 -40.84 18.47
C GLU A 508 -6.12 -40.13 18.28
N ALA A 509 -5.44 -40.31 17.15
CA ALA A 509 -4.22 -39.57 16.83
C ALA A 509 -4.47 -38.06 16.74
N ALA A 510 -5.60 -37.65 16.15
CA ALA A 510 -6.00 -36.25 16.07
C ALA A 510 -6.27 -35.65 17.44
N VAL A 511 -6.92 -36.37 18.35
CA VAL A 511 -7.15 -35.93 19.75
C VAL A 511 -5.82 -35.72 20.49
N VAL A 512 -4.85 -36.63 20.34
CA VAL A 512 -3.52 -36.49 20.92
C VAL A 512 -2.85 -35.22 20.35
N ARG A 513 -2.87 -35.00 19.02
CA ARG A 513 -2.30 -33.82 18.36
C ARG A 513 -2.94 -32.51 18.81
N ALA A 514 -4.25 -32.53 19.11
CA ALA A 514 -4.97 -31.35 19.60
C ALA A 514 -4.48 -30.85 20.97
N THR A 515 -3.71 -31.66 21.69
CA THR A 515 -3.09 -31.25 22.99
C THR A 515 -1.76 -30.51 22.83
N LYS A 516 -1.25 -30.36 21.61
CA LYS A 516 -0.02 -29.59 21.35
C LYS A 516 -0.18 -28.15 21.79
N PRO A 517 0.87 -27.52 22.36
CA PRO A 517 0.92 -26.08 22.52
C PRO A 517 0.60 -25.38 21.17
N LYS A 518 -0.26 -24.36 21.21
CA LYS A 518 -0.54 -23.56 20.01
C LYS A 518 0.74 -22.88 19.56
N GLU A 519 1.22 -23.21 18.36
CA GLU A 519 2.36 -22.58 17.77
C GLU A 519 1.96 -21.24 17.13
N GLU A 520 2.65 -20.17 17.51
CA GLU A 520 2.46 -18.86 16.93
C GLU A 520 3.54 -18.56 15.90
N PHE A 521 3.10 -18.02 14.76
CA PHE A 521 3.97 -17.62 13.67
C PHE A 521 3.86 -16.13 13.39
N VAL A 522 4.96 -15.53 12.92
CA VAL A 522 4.99 -14.20 12.33
C VAL A 522 5.52 -14.27 10.89
N HIS A 523 4.97 -13.44 10.02
CA HIS A 523 5.44 -13.29 8.65
C HIS A 523 6.56 -12.25 8.64
N ALA A 524 7.77 -12.69 8.96
CA ALA A 524 8.92 -11.83 9.17
C ALA A 524 9.92 -11.87 8.00
N PHE A 525 10.67 -10.76 7.87
CA PHE A 525 11.89 -10.73 7.10
C PHE A 525 13.06 -10.90 8.08
N ALA A 526 13.58 -12.11 8.19
CA ALA A 526 14.67 -12.43 9.10
C ALA A 526 15.88 -12.98 8.34
N GLU A 527 17.02 -12.37 8.57
CA GLU A 527 18.30 -12.84 8.06
C GLU A 527 18.79 -14.03 8.89
N LEU A 528 19.15 -15.11 8.19
CA LEU A 528 19.77 -16.25 8.86
C LEU A 528 21.25 -15.96 9.13
N PRO A 529 21.82 -16.49 10.23
CA PRO A 529 23.26 -16.35 10.49
C PRO A 529 24.08 -16.99 9.36
N PHE A 530 25.02 -16.22 8.82
CA PHE A 530 25.95 -16.69 7.81
C PHE A 530 27.36 -16.93 8.41
N LYS A 531 28.06 -17.92 7.88
CA LYS A 531 29.51 -17.89 7.96
C LYS A 531 30.02 -16.75 7.07
N PRO A 532 31.10 -16.05 7.44
CA PRO A 532 31.58 -14.91 6.65
C PRO A 532 31.77 -15.20 5.16
N GLU A 533 32.25 -16.39 4.82
CA GLU A 533 32.45 -16.87 3.45
C GLU A 533 31.15 -17.22 2.69
N ALA A 534 30.03 -17.31 3.37
CA ALA A 534 28.72 -17.69 2.81
C ALA A 534 27.77 -16.51 2.62
N ILE A 535 28.20 -15.29 2.97
CA ILE A 535 27.37 -14.08 2.73
C ILE A 535 27.19 -13.93 1.23
N PRO A 536 25.94 -13.81 0.74
CA PRO A 536 25.67 -13.61 -0.69
C PRO A 536 26.37 -12.34 -1.20
N ALA A 537 27.15 -12.48 -2.29
CA ALA A 537 27.68 -11.33 -3.02
C ALA A 537 26.58 -10.78 -3.94
N THR A 538 26.35 -9.49 -3.89
CA THR A 538 25.43 -8.79 -4.80
C THR A 538 26.19 -8.34 -6.03
N HIS A 539 25.65 -8.65 -7.20
CA HIS A 539 26.21 -8.27 -8.48
C HIS A 539 25.34 -7.20 -9.14
N LEU A 540 25.97 -6.28 -9.83
CA LEU A 540 25.32 -5.46 -10.82
C LEU A 540 24.88 -6.35 -11.99
N PHE A 541 23.67 -6.17 -12.52
CA PHE A 541 23.17 -6.97 -13.64
C PHE A 541 23.18 -6.17 -14.92
N PHE A 542 23.65 -6.79 -16.02
CA PHE A 542 23.56 -6.16 -17.31
C PHE A 542 22.09 -5.93 -17.70
N ARG A 543 21.69 -4.67 -17.81
CA ARG A 543 20.31 -4.27 -18.14
C ARG A 543 19.24 -4.92 -17.23
N GLY A 544 19.55 -5.06 -15.95
CA GLY A 544 18.61 -5.66 -14.99
C GLY A 544 18.43 -7.17 -15.12
N ASN A 545 19.13 -7.84 -16.04
CA ASN A 545 18.97 -9.27 -16.24
C ASN A 545 19.79 -10.07 -15.22
N PRO A 546 19.14 -10.79 -14.27
CA PRO A 546 19.84 -11.55 -13.24
C PRO A 546 20.67 -12.73 -13.79
N GLU A 547 20.45 -13.15 -15.04
CA GLU A 547 21.25 -14.18 -15.71
C GLU A 547 22.58 -13.62 -16.29
N SER A 548 22.74 -12.30 -16.26
CA SER A 548 23.92 -11.61 -16.79
C SER A 548 24.61 -10.76 -15.72
N PRO A 549 25.17 -11.38 -14.65
CA PRO A 549 25.84 -10.65 -13.59
C PRO A 549 27.16 -10.04 -14.08
N LYS A 550 27.44 -8.80 -13.63
CA LYS A 550 28.70 -8.09 -13.79
C LYS A 550 29.50 -8.09 -12.47
N GLU A 551 30.19 -6.97 -12.18
CA GLU A 551 30.98 -6.78 -10.98
C GLU A 551 30.15 -6.90 -9.69
N VAL A 552 30.85 -7.25 -8.61
CA VAL A 552 30.30 -7.27 -7.24
C VAL A 552 30.25 -5.85 -6.70
N VAL A 553 29.13 -5.48 -6.09
CA VAL A 553 28.93 -4.20 -5.42
C VAL A 553 28.88 -4.37 -3.90
N LYS A 554 29.21 -3.31 -3.17
CA LYS A 554 29.16 -3.24 -1.71
C LYS A 554 27.88 -2.51 -1.26
N PRO A 555 27.40 -2.76 -0.01
CA PRO A 555 26.26 -2.01 0.49
C PRO A 555 26.60 -0.53 0.69
N SER A 556 25.75 0.33 0.16
CA SER A 556 25.88 1.79 0.30
C SER A 556 24.51 2.46 0.29
N ASP A 557 24.44 3.68 0.79
CA ASP A 557 23.38 4.64 0.55
C ASP A 557 23.64 5.37 -0.79
N LEU A 558 22.77 6.29 -1.22
CA LEU A 558 22.87 6.99 -2.50
C LEU A 558 24.21 7.74 -2.66
N GLY A 559 24.95 7.41 -3.70
CA GLY A 559 26.27 7.98 -3.98
C GLY A 559 26.28 9.49 -4.21
N VAL A 560 25.15 10.06 -4.68
CA VAL A 560 25.01 11.51 -4.84
C VAL A 560 25.18 12.27 -3.52
N LEU A 561 24.87 11.68 -2.38
CA LEU A 561 25.01 12.27 -1.04
C LEU A 561 26.45 12.30 -0.54
N SER A 562 27.39 11.57 -1.19
CA SER A 562 28.77 11.43 -0.75
C SER A 562 29.57 12.73 -0.66
N SER A 563 29.06 13.80 -1.24
CA SER A 563 29.73 15.14 -1.19
C SER A 563 29.73 15.78 0.19
N TRP A 564 28.83 15.38 1.10
CA TRP A 564 28.67 15.99 2.41
C TRP A 564 28.34 15.00 3.54
N ARG A 565 28.07 13.72 3.22
CA ARG A 565 27.90 12.66 4.24
C ARG A 565 28.53 11.37 3.78
N LYS A 566 28.81 10.48 4.73
CA LYS A 566 29.28 9.13 4.43
C LYS A 566 28.12 8.27 3.92
N THR A 567 28.28 7.59 2.80
CA THR A 567 27.30 6.69 2.20
C THR A 567 27.66 5.22 2.34
N ASP A 568 28.94 4.86 2.52
CA ASP A 568 29.37 3.48 2.69
C ASP A 568 28.78 2.84 3.93
N LEU A 569 28.19 1.67 3.76
CA LEU A 569 27.65 0.84 4.84
C LEU A 569 28.55 -0.38 5.10
N PRO A 570 28.56 -0.92 6.33
CA PRO A 570 29.40 -2.08 6.65
C PRO A 570 28.98 -3.33 5.88
N GLU A 571 29.94 -4.08 5.33
CA GLU A 571 29.66 -5.38 4.72
C GLU A 571 29.20 -6.42 5.76
N LYS A 572 29.70 -6.31 6.98
CA LYS A 572 29.30 -7.10 8.15
C LYS A 572 29.64 -6.38 9.44
N VAL A 573 28.71 -6.33 10.38
CA VAL A 573 28.91 -5.90 11.77
C VAL A 573 29.39 -7.11 12.57
N ALA A 574 30.62 -7.03 13.08
CA ALA A 574 31.30 -8.17 13.72
C ALA A 574 30.60 -8.72 14.98
N THR A 575 29.83 -7.86 15.68
CA THR A 575 29.12 -8.19 16.92
C THR A 575 27.76 -8.87 16.70
N LEU A 576 27.29 -8.91 15.46
CA LEU A 576 25.97 -9.47 15.14
C LEU A 576 26.11 -10.85 14.46
N PRO A 577 25.17 -11.78 14.71
CA PRO A 577 25.10 -13.05 14.00
C PRO A 577 24.67 -12.89 12.54
N THR A 578 23.98 -11.81 12.21
CA THR A 578 23.55 -11.36 10.88
C THR A 578 24.59 -10.43 10.27
N THR A 579 24.36 -9.93 9.05
CA THR A 579 25.28 -8.94 8.46
C THR A 579 25.22 -7.59 9.15
N GLY A 580 24.09 -7.19 9.71
CA GLY A 580 23.88 -5.88 10.33
C GLY A 580 23.72 -4.73 9.32
N ARG A 581 23.60 -5.05 8.03
CA ARG A 581 23.52 -4.06 6.94
C ARG A 581 22.25 -3.22 7.00
N ARG A 582 21.11 -3.88 7.28
CA ARG A 582 19.82 -3.21 7.34
C ARG A 582 19.71 -2.28 8.56
N LEU A 583 20.27 -2.69 9.69
CA LEU A 583 20.36 -1.83 10.87
C LEU A 583 21.24 -0.62 10.59
N ALA A 584 22.39 -0.79 9.95
CA ALA A 584 23.24 0.32 9.57
C ALA A 584 22.55 1.31 8.62
N LEU A 585 21.81 0.82 7.61
CA LEU A 585 21.01 1.68 6.75
C LEU A 585 19.90 2.41 7.55
N ALA A 586 19.18 1.70 8.41
CA ALA A 586 18.11 2.28 9.20
C ALA A 586 18.64 3.37 10.15
N GLU A 587 19.79 3.14 10.81
CA GLU A 587 20.47 4.13 11.63
C GLU A 587 20.90 5.35 10.78
N THR A 588 21.40 5.13 9.56
CA THR A 588 21.78 6.20 8.60
C THR A 588 20.59 7.05 8.17
N LEU A 589 19.45 6.42 7.87
CA LEU A 589 18.21 7.13 7.49
C LEU A 589 17.63 7.98 8.62
N THR A 590 17.87 7.56 9.87
CA THR A 590 17.23 8.14 11.06
C THR A 590 18.21 8.92 11.95
N ASP A 591 19.40 9.26 11.46
CA ASP A 591 20.45 9.96 12.22
C ASP A 591 20.17 11.46 12.42
N GLY A 592 19.10 11.98 11.82
CA GLY A 592 18.76 13.41 11.86
C GLY A 592 19.47 14.27 10.80
N GLU A 593 20.40 13.67 10.05
CA GLU A 593 21.13 14.34 8.97
C GLU A 593 20.69 13.90 7.56
N HIS A 594 19.95 12.78 7.46
CA HIS A 594 19.50 12.29 6.16
C HIS A 594 18.46 13.23 5.54
N PRO A 595 18.68 13.70 4.27
CA PRO A 595 17.90 14.81 3.70
C PRO A 595 16.46 14.47 3.35
N LEU A 596 16.12 13.17 3.19
CA LEU A 596 14.86 12.76 2.58
C LEU A 596 13.82 12.28 3.61
N LEU A 597 14.18 11.39 4.55
CA LEU A 597 13.22 10.67 5.39
C LEU A 597 12.21 11.59 6.09
N ALA A 598 12.70 12.62 6.82
CA ALA A 598 11.83 13.53 7.57
C ALA A 598 10.95 14.37 6.63
N ARG A 599 11.51 14.91 5.54
CA ARG A 599 10.74 15.64 4.52
C ARG A 599 9.65 14.80 3.90
N VAL A 600 9.95 13.56 3.53
CA VAL A 600 8.98 12.63 2.92
C VAL A 600 7.84 12.33 3.89
N MET A 601 8.15 12.06 5.16
CA MET A 601 7.11 11.74 6.15
C MET A 601 6.24 12.95 6.47
N VAL A 602 6.83 14.10 6.71
CA VAL A 602 6.10 15.35 6.95
C VAL A 602 5.20 15.70 5.77
N ASN A 603 5.69 15.55 4.53
CA ASN A 603 4.92 15.81 3.33
C ASN A 603 3.72 14.85 3.19
N ARG A 604 3.87 13.56 3.57
CA ARG A 604 2.74 12.61 3.58
C ARG A 604 1.70 12.96 4.62
N VAL A 605 2.12 13.26 5.84
CA VAL A 605 1.18 13.71 6.90
C VAL A 605 0.44 14.95 6.43
N TRP A 606 1.14 15.91 5.84
CA TRP A 606 0.54 17.10 5.25
C TRP A 606 -0.49 16.78 4.17
N MET A 607 -0.14 15.89 3.23
CA MET A 607 -1.05 15.44 2.17
C MET A 607 -2.35 14.86 2.72
N HIS A 608 -2.27 14.04 3.77
CA HIS A 608 -3.47 13.47 4.37
C HIS A 608 -4.34 14.50 5.06
N HIS A 609 -3.77 15.57 5.63
CA HIS A 609 -4.52 16.67 6.23
C HIS A 609 -5.14 17.65 5.21
N PHE A 610 -4.44 17.94 4.11
CA PHE A 610 -4.86 18.94 3.14
C PHE A 610 -5.34 18.39 1.79
N GLY A 611 -5.22 17.07 1.57
CA GLY A 611 -5.55 16.41 0.30
C GLY A 611 -4.46 16.54 -0.78
N THR A 612 -3.44 17.33 -0.53
CA THR A 612 -2.25 17.48 -1.40
C THR A 612 -1.02 17.77 -0.54
N GLY A 613 0.13 17.24 -0.95
CA GLY A 613 1.41 17.50 -0.27
C GLY A 613 1.94 18.91 -0.53
N LEU A 614 2.86 19.38 0.30
CA LEU A 614 3.70 20.55 -0.03
C LEU A 614 4.50 20.27 -1.31
N VAL A 615 4.96 19.03 -1.46
CA VAL A 615 5.40 18.43 -2.72
C VAL A 615 4.28 17.51 -3.19
N LYS A 616 3.65 17.84 -4.31
CA LYS A 616 2.46 17.12 -4.80
C LYS A 616 2.78 15.69 -5.22
N THR A 617 3.97 15.45 -5.75
CA THR A 617 4.49 14.12 -6.12
C THR A 617 5.15 13.46 -4.91
N VAL A 618 4.36 12.89 -4.01
CA VAL A 618 4.80 12.44 -2.67
C VAL A 618 5.84 11.31 -2.64
N ALA A 619 5.99 10.57 -3.74
CA ALA A 619 6.99 9.51 -3.89
C ALA A 619 8.06 9.84 -4.96
N ASP A 620 8.06 11.09 -5.44
CA ASP A 620 9.05 11.58 -6.40
C ASP A 620 9.47 13.01 -6.04
N PHE A 621 10.55 13.13 -5.28
CA PHE A 621 11.23 14.36 -4.93
C PHE A 621 12.39 14.66 -5.90
N GLY A 622 12.49 13.86 -6.96
CA GLY A 622 13.47 14.01 -8.04
C GLY A 622 13.09 15.07 -9.07
N HIS A 623 13.80 15.06 -10.19
CA HIS A 623 13.66 16.07 -11.25
C HIS A 623 12.34 15.99 -12.03
N LEU A 624 11.65 14.83 -12.03
CA LEU A 624 10.31 14.71 -12.61
C LEU A 624 9.22 15.08 -11.62
N GLY A 625 9.54 15.10 -10.33
CA GLY A 625 8.64 15.54 -9.28
C GLY A 625 8.42 17.05 -9.30
N GLU A 626 7.34 17.45 -8.61
CA GLU A 626 7.09 18.89 -8.41
C GLU A 626 8.00 19.46 -7.30
N THR A 627 8.37 20.73 -7.45
CA THR A 627 9.04 21.46 -6.38
C THR A 627 8.04 21.83 -5.28
N PRO A 628 8.47 21.91 -4.02
CA PRO A 628 7.58 22.24 -2.91
C PRO A 628 6.93 23.62 -3.10
N SER A 629 5.64 23.73 -2.77
CA SER A 629 4.90 25.00 -2.79
C SER A 629 5.43 25.98 -1.74
N HIS A 630 5.89 25.45 -0.60
CA HIS A 630 6.44 26.17 0.53
C HIS A 630 7.74 25.48 1.00
N PRO A 631 8.87 25.71 0.30
CA PRO A 631 10.12 24.98 0.59
C PRO A 631 10.63 25.21 2.02
N GLU A 632 10.59 26.46 2.50
CA GLU A 632 11.02 26.79 3.86
C GLU A 632 10.12 26.13 4.92
N LEU A 633 8.81 26.07 4.69
CA LEU A 633 7.87 25.38 5.59
C LEU A 633 8.16 23.88 5.65
N LEU A 634 8.44 23.25 4.50
CA LEU A 634 8.76 21.82 4.44
C LEU A 634 10.01 21.50 5.28
N ASP A 635 11.07 22.28 5.11
CA ASP A 635 12.31 22.10 5.84
C ASP A 635 12.14 22.39 7.34
N TRP A 636 11.44 23.46 7.69
CA TRP A 636 11.16 23.79 9.09
C TRP A 636 10.33 22.70 9.76
N LEU A 637 9.29 22.19 9.10
CA LEU A 637 8.47 21.09 9.65
C LEU A 637 9.29 19.80 9.81
N ALA A 638 10.18 19.48 8.86
CA ALA A 638 11.06 18.32 8.96
C ALA A 638 12.03 18.46 10.13
N ALA A 639 12.65 19.63 10.30
CA ALA A 639 13.53 19.93 11.43
C ALA A 639 12.79 19.87 12.77
N GLU A 640 11.63 20.51 12.90
CA GLU A 640 10.79 20.48 14.11
C GLU A 640 10.34 19.05 14.46
N PHE A 641 9.96 18.25 13.46
CA PHE A 641 9.56 16.84 13.66
C PHE A 641 10.71 16.01 14.26
N MET A 642 11.93 16.17 13.75
CA MET A 642 13.12 15.51 14.28
C MET A 642 13.47 16.01 15.67
N GLU A 643 13.46 17.34 15.88
CA GLU A 643 13.84 17.99 17.13
C GLU A 643 12.88 17.64 18.27
N LYS A 644 11.58 17.40 17.97
CA LYS A 644 10.56 16.93 18.91
C LYS A 644 10.58 15.42 19.14
N GLY A 645 11.60 14.70 18.70
CA GLY A 645 11.75 13.26 18.91
C GLY A 645 10.89 12.42 18.01
N TRP A 646 10.62 12.86 16.78
CA TRP A 646 9.91 12.13 15.75
C TRP A 646 8.47 11.73 16.12
N GLY A 647 7.79 12.49 17.00
CA GLY A 647 6.43 12.24 17.46
C GLY A 647 5.39 12.62 16.41
N LEU A 648 4.63 11.63 15.90
CA LEU A 648 3.58 11.91 14.90
C LEU A 648 2.41 12.68 15.49
N LYS A 649 2.03 12.40 16.74
CA LYS A 649 0.93 13.13 17.38
C LYS A 649 1.27 14.60 17.63
N ASP A 650 2.53 14.93 17.87
CA ASP A 650 2.96 16.33 17.97
C ASP A 650 2.91 17.04 16.62
N LEU A 651 3.28 16.36 15.53
CA LEU A 651 3.13 16.90 14.18
C LEU A 651 1.65 17.13 13.83
N HIS A 652 0.76 16.22 14.19
CA HIS A 652 -0.68 16.41 14.03
C HIS A 652 -1.19 17.61 14.83
N ARG A 653 -0.83 17.72 16.11
CA ARG A 653 -1.19 18.88 16.93
C ARG A 653 -0.79 20.19 16.27
N LEU A 654 0.44 20.25 15.78
CA LEU A 654 0.97 21.45 15.12
C LEU A 654 0.15 21.82 13.88
N ILE A 655 -0.14 20.86 13.02
CA ILE A 655 -0.88 21.07 11.77
C ILE A 655 -2.34 21.48 12.05
N VAL A 656 -3.08 20.68 12.84
CA VAL A 656 -4.52 20.89 12.99
C VAL A 656 -4.89 22.07 13.90
N THR A 657 -3.93 22.60 14.68
CA THR A 657 -4.13 23.84 15.46
C THR A 657 -3.82 25.11 14.67
N SER A 658 -3.22 25.00 13.48
CA SER A 658 -2.97 26.14 12.61
C SER A 658 -4.29 26.77 12.10
N HIS A 659 -4.28 28.06 11.82
CA HIS A 659 -5.38 28.71 11.11
C HIS A 659 -5.50 28.15 9.69
N THR A 660 -4.38 27.86 9.05
CA THR A 660 -4.28 27.24 7.72
C THR A 660 -5.18 26.01 7.60
N TRP A 661 -5.17 25.10 8.60
CA TRP A 661 -6.01 23.92 8.60
C TRP A 661 -7.47 24.21 9.02
N ARG A 662 -7.67 25.19 9.90
CA ARG A 662 -8.98 25.53 10.46
C ARG A 662 -9.82 26.44 9.54
N GLN A 663 -9.29 26.88 8.40
CA GLN A 663 -10.01 27.70 7.43
C GLN A 663 -11.29 27.03 6.91
N GLN A 664 -12.26 27.83 6.50
CA GLN A 664 -13.40 27.33 5.71
C GLN A 664 -12.96 26.88 4.31
N SER A 665 -13.75 26.02 3.67
CA SER A 665 -13.51 25.47 2.33
C SER A 665 -14.25 26.21 1.21
N VAL A 666 -14.86 27.34 1.52
CA VAL A 666 -15.63 28.14 0.56
C VAL A 666 -14.71 28.78 -0.47
N ARG A 667 -15.02 28.58 -1.76
CA ARG A 667 -14.28 29.17 -2.87
C ARG A 667 -14.63 30.66 -3.01
N ASP A 668 -13.60 31.45 -3.26
CA ASP A 668 -13.72 32.87 -3.58
C ASP A 668 -13.22 33.13 -5.00
N ALA A 669 -14.02 33.79 -5.84
CA ALA A 669 -13.69 33.99 -7.25
C ALA A 669 -12.41 34.83 -7.48
N ALA A 670 -12.12 35.79 -6.59
CA ALA A 670 -10.90 36.59 -6.70
C ALA A 670 -9.64 35.76 -6.38
N SER A 671 -9.69 34.94 -5.33
CA SER A 671 -8.61 34.03 -4.95
C SER A 671 -8.43 32.91 -6.00
N ASP A 672 -9.52 32.35 -6.53
CA ASP A 672 -9.48 31.31 -7.56
C ASP A 672 -8.92 31.83 -8.91
N ALA A 673 -9.04 33.14 -9.20
CA ALA A 673 -8.41 33.71 -10.38
C ALA A 673 -6.88 33.79 -10.28
N ILE A 674 -6.33 33.82 -9.09
CA ILE A 674 -4.89 33.86 -8.81
C ILE A 674 -4.34 32.44 -8.60
N ASP A 675 -5.03 31.64 -7.79
CA ASP A 675 -4.60 30.30 -7.36
C ASP A 675 -5.78 29.31 -7.46
N PRO A 676 -6.14 28.85 -8.67
CA PRO A 676 -7.30 27.98 -8.88
C PRO A 676 -7.17 26.63 -8.17
N ASP A 677 -5.94 26.13 -8.04
CA ASP A 677 -5.61 24.86 -7.41
C ASP A 677 -5.37 24.96 -5.89
N ASN A 678 -5.52 26.17 -5.32
CA ASN A 678 -5.28 26.44 -3.92
C ASN A 678 -3.89 25.99 -3.43
N ARG A 679 -2.88 26.17 -4.27
CA ARG A 679 -1.50 25.78 -3.99
C ARG A 679 -0.91 26.54 -2.79
N PHE A 680 -1.34 27.79 -2.60
CA PHE A 680 -0.90 28.65 -1.49
C PHE A 680 -1.77 28.54 -0.24
N LEU A 681 -2.80 27.68 -0.23
CA LEU A 681 -3.63 27.37 0.93
C LEU A 681 -4.40 28.60 1.48
N SER A 682 -4.98 29.40 0.59
CA SER A 682 -5.85 30.53 0.95
C SER A 682 -7.19 30.08 1.59
N ARG A 683 -7.56 28.80 1.44
CA ARG A 683 -8.73 28.13 2.03
C ARG A 683 -8.41 26.67 2.35
N GLN A 684 -9.30 25.98 3.05
CA GLN A 684 -9.21 24.52 3.19
C GLN A 684 -9.75 23.84 1.92
N ASN A 685 -9.24 22.66 1.59
CA ASN A 685 -9.70 21.85 0.47
C ASN A 685 -10.86 20.93 0.89
N LYS A 686 -11.89 20.84 0.04
CA LYS A 686 -12.92 19.80 0.19
C LYS A 686 -12.34 18.45 -0.20
N ARG A 687 -12.57 17.43 0.63
CA ARG A 687 -12.07 16.08 0.38
C ARG A 687 -13.21 15.08 0.40
N ARG A 688 -13.24 14.16 -0.57
CA ARG A 688 -14.12 13.00 -0.52
C ARG A 688 -13.61 12.01 0.52
N LEU A 689 -14.52 11.34 1.24
CA LEU A 689 -14.18 10.22 2.12
C LEU A 689 -13.54 9.08 1.29
N GLU A 690 -12.51 8.47 1.84
CA GLU A 690 -11.92 7.27 1.29
C GLU A 690 -12.88 6.07 1.46
N ALA A 691 -12.71 5.05 0.64
CA ALA A 691 -13.60 3.88 0.61
C ALA A 691 -13.83 3.24 2.00
N GLU A 692 -12.75 3.02 2.74
CA GLU A 692 -12.81 2.43 4.08
C GLU A 692 -13.51 3.38 5.06
N THR A 693 -13.20 4.67 5.01
CA THR A 693 -13.83 5.69 5.87
C THR A 693 -15.31 5.82 5.56
N LEU A 694 -15.69 5.74 4.28
CA LEU A 694 -17.10 5.77 3.86
C LEU A 694 -17.86 4.55 4.43
N ARG A 695 -17.32 3.33 4.28
CA ARG A 695 -17.96 2.15 4.84
C ARG A 695 -18.03 2.21 6.37
N ASP A 696 -16.97 2.66 7.03
CA ASP A 696 -16.94 2.80 8.48
C ASP A 696 -17.95 3.84 8.98
N ALA A 697 -18.14 4.94 8.22
CA ALA A 697 -19.16 5.94 8.51
C ALA A 697 -20.58 5.36 8.36
N LEU A 698 -20.85 4.58 7.30
CA LEU A 698 -22.12 3.87 7.10
C LEU A 698 -22.42 2.91 8.27
N LEU A 699 -21.42 2.16 8.72
CA LEU A 699 -21.55 1.28 9.89
C LEU A 699 -21.80 2.07 11.19
N ALA A 700 -21.11 3.19 11.36
CA ALA A 700 -21.24 4.02 12.56
C ALA A 700 -22.61 4.67 12.66
N VAL A 701 -23.13 5.28 11.59
CA VAL A 701 -24.44 5.95 11.59
C VAL A 701 -25.57 4.95 11.72
N SER A 702 -25.44 3.77 11.09
CA SER A 702 -26.43 2.68 11.20
C SER A 702 -26.43 1.97 12.57
N GLY A 703 -25.46 2.27 13.45
CA GLY A 703 -25.33 1.65 14.76
C GLY A 703 -24.83 0.20 14.74
N LYS A 704 -24.28 -0.25 13.61
CA LYS A 704 -23.78 -1.62 13.46
C LYS A 704 -22.27 -1.75 13.64
N LEU A 705 -21.53 -0.65 13.76
CA LEU A 705 -20.08 -0.68 13.89
C LEU A 705 -19.63 -1.57 15.05
N ASN A 706 -18.88 -2.63 14.73
CA ASN A 706 -18.24 -3.49 15.70
C ASN A 706 -16.86 -2.90 16.06
N ALA A 707 -16.67 -2.49 17.29
CA ALA A 707 -15.46 -1.85 17.81
C ALA A 707 -14.33 -2.83 18.15
N LYS A 708 -14.45 -4.12 17.81
CA LYS A 708 -13.39 -5.12 18.06
C LYS A 708 -12.12 -4.74 17.28
N VAL A 709 -11.03 -4.54 17.99
CA VAL A 709 -9.72 -4.19 17.46
C VAL A 709 -8.84 -5.43 17.32
N HIS A 710 -7.89 -5.38 16.39
CA HIS A 710 -6.85 -6.40 16.16
C HIS A 710 -7.39 -7.80 15.76
N GLY A 711 -6.47 -8.73 15.47
CA GLY A 711 -6.77 -10.12 15.17
C GLY A 711 -6.97 -10.43 13.68
N GLU A 712 -7.37 -11.65 13.40
CA GLU A 712 -7.52 -12.16 12.04
C GLU A 712 -8.44 -11.29 11.18
N PRO A 713 -8.17 -11.18 9.86
CA PRO A 713 -8.97 -10.37 8.97
C PRO A 713 -10.36 -10.96 8.74
N VAL A 714 -11.33 -10.10 8.49
CA VAL A 714 -12.68 -10.49 8.07
C VAL A 714 -12.62 -10.99 6.62
N PRO A 715 -12.99 -12.24 6.34
CA PRO A 715 -12.79 -12.84 5.03
C PRO A 715 -13.69 -12.24 3.94
N VAL A 716 -13.21 -12.29 2.70
CA VAL A 716 -13.98 -11.93 1.50
C VAL A 716 -14.13 -13.14 0.59
N MET A 717 -15.26 -13.21 -0.14
CA MET A 717 -15.57 -14.30 -1.06
C MET A 717 -16.16 -13.81 -2.38
N LEU A 718 -16.12 -14.65 -3.41
CA LEU A 718 -16.83 -14.41 -4.66
C LEU A 718 -18.25 -14.99 -4.57
N THR A 719 -19.25 -14.21 -5.01
CA THR A 719 -20.61 -14.73 -5.25
C THR A 719 -20.67 -15.52 -6.56
N GLU A 720 -21.79 -16.20 -6.82
CA GLU A 720 -22.01 -16.91 -8.10
C GLU A 720 -21.96 -15.96 -9.30
N GLU A 721 -22.33 -14.68 -9.12
CA GLU A 721 -22.28 -13.64 -10.15
C GLU A 721 -20.89 -13.00 -10.31
N GLY A 722 -19.90 -13.45 -9.52
CA GLY A 722 -18.52 -12.95 -9.55
C GLY A 722 -18.28 -11.66 -8.77
N GLN A 723 -19.22 -11.23 -7.92
CA GLN A 723 -19.02 -10.08 -7.05
C GLN A 723 -18.18 -10.45 -5.82
N VAL A 724 -17.29 -9.58 -5.38
CA VAL A 724 -16.53 -9.74 -4.14
C VAL A 724 -17.29 -9.13 -2.97
N VAL A 725 -17.68 -9.96 -2.02
CA VAL A 725 -18.43 -9.58 -0.82
C VAL A 725 -17.73 -10.09 0.44
N ILE A 726 -18.12 -9.54 1.60
CA ILE A 726 -17.66 -10.05 2.90
C ILE A 726 -18.33 -11.39 3.16
N GLY A 727 -17.55 -12.43 3.41
CA GLY A 727 -18.04 -13.78 3.64
C GLY A 727 -16.93 -14.84 3.62
N VAL A 728 -17.28 -16.08 3.86
CA VAL A 728 -16.36 -17.22 3.84
C VAL A 728 -16.55 -18.02 2.55
N ASP A 729 -15.44 -18.20 1.83
CA ASP A 729 -15.39 -19.03 0.63
C ASP A 729 -15.55 -20.50 1.00
N THR A 730 -16.76 -21.06 0.83
CA THR A 730 -17.03 -22.46 1.11
C THR A 730 -16.95 -23.29 -0.16
N MET A 731 -16.16 -24.38 -0.10
CA MET A 731 -15.96 -25.26 -1.22
C MET A 731 -16.49 -26.67 -0.93
N ASP A 732 -17.01 -27.33 -1.96
CA ASP A 732 -17.35 -28.76 -1.88
C ASP A 732 -16.07 -29.62 -1.97
N THR A 733 -16.23 -30.92 -1.85
CA THR A 733 -15.12 -31.89 -1.91
C THR A 733 -14.41 -31.92 -3.27
N ALA A 734 -15.00 -31.34 -4.31
CA ALA A 734 -14.43 -31.20 -5.65
C ALA A 734 -13.79 -29.82 -5.88
N GLY A 735 -13.71 -28.95 -4.85
CA GLY A 735 -13.14 -27.62 -4.94
C GLY A 735 -14.04 -26.57 -5.63
N ARG A 736 -15.36 -26.84 -5.73
CA ARG A 736 -16.31 -25.89 -6.30
C ARG A 736 -16.96 -25.09 -5.19
N GLN A 737 -17.17 -23.79 -5.42
CA GLN A 737 -17.89 -22.93 -4.50
C GLN A 737 -19.30 -23.48 -4.23
N THR A 738 -19.70 -23.49 -2.97
CA THR A 738 -21.00 -24.04 -2.57
C THR A 738 -22.08 -22.97 -2.46
N GLY A 739 -21.71 -21.70 -2.49
CA GLY A 739 -22.62 -20.57 -2.24
C GLY A 739 -23.25 -20.57 -0.84
N LYS A 740 -22.80 -21.43 0.08
CA LYS A 740 -23.37 -21.51 1.42
C LYS A 740 -22.96 -20.28 2.22
N TYR A 741 -23.96 -19.60 2.77
CA TYR A 741 -23.73 -18.54 3.75
C TYR A 741 -23.28 -19.13 5.08
N ILE A 742 -22.16 -18.64 5.58
CA ILE A 742 -21.69 -18.90 6.94
C ILE A 742 -21.79 -17.59 7.73
N PRO A 743 -22.58 -17.55 8.82
CA PRO A 743 -22.66 -16.35 9.65
C PRO A 743 -21.29 -15.98 10.25
N LEU A 744 -20.92 -14.73 10.16
CA LEU A 744 -19.70 -14.18 10.76
C LEU A 744 -19.91 -13.64 12.19
N ASN A 745 -21.17 -13.73 12.69
CA ASN A 745 -21.55 -13.38 14.07
C ASN A 745 -21.16 -11.93 14.47
N GLY A 746 -21.29 -10.99 13.53
CA GLY A 746 -21.00 -9.58 13.73
C GLY A 746 -19.57 -9.16 13.37
N GLU A 747 -18.69 -10.08 12.98
CA GLU A 747 -17.37 -9.75 12.47
C GLU A 747 -17.46 -8.98 11.14
N GLU A 748 -18.51 -9.20 10.34
CA GLU A 748 -18.81 -8.47 9.09
C GLU A 748 -18.98 -6.96 9.30
N PHE A 749 -19.28 -6.52 10.53
CA PHE A 749 -19.46 -5.13 10.89
C PHE A 749 -18.21 -4.48 11.49
N ARG A 750 -17.08 -5.16 11.52
CA ARG A 750 -15.81 -4.59 11.95
C ARG A 750 -15.36 -3.49 11.00
N ARG A 751 -14.49 -2.60 11.53
CA ARG A 751 -13.88 -1.53 10.72
C ARG A 751 -13.19 -2.09 9.48
N SER A 752 -13.22 -1.30 8.44
CA SER A 752 -12.72 -1.65 7.11
C SER A 752 -11.24 -2.02 7.08
N ILE A 753 -10.43 -1.51 8.01
CA ILE A 753 -9.01 -1.88 8.13
C ILE A 753 -8.82 -3.37 8.48
N TYR A 754 -9.85 -4.02 9.04
CA TYR A 754 -9.84 -5.45 9.38
C TYR A 754 -10.46 -6.33 8.29
N VAL A 755 -11.01 -5.78 7.23
CA VAL A 755 -11.46 -6.55 6.06
C VAL A 755 -10.23 -7.07 5.31
N GLN A 756 -10.28 -8.35 4.94
CA GLN A 756 -9.20 -9.02 4.20
C GLN A 756 -8.91 -8.31 2.87
N ILE A 757 -7.66 -7.97 2.64
CA ILE A 757 -7.20 -7.38 1.38
C ILE A 757 -6.60 -8.48 0.50
N ARG A 758 -7.38 -8.92 -0.50
CA ARG A 758 -6.94 -9.86 -1.54
C ARG A 758 -6.56 -9.07 -2.79
N ARG A 759 -5.32 -9.26 -3.28
CA ARG A 759 -4.80 -8.49 -4.43
C ARG A 759 -5.62 -8.72 -5.70
N SER A 760 -6.06 -9.97 -5.94
CA SER A 760 -6.88 -10.34 -7.11
C SER A 760 -8.39 -10.12 -6.91
N ARG A 761 -8.84 -9.82 -5.69
CA ARG A 761 -10.26 -9.79 -5.31
C ARG A 761 -10.57 -8.62 -4.38
N PRO A 762 -10.43 -7.37 -4.85
CA PRO A 762 -10.77 -6.20 -4.04
C PRO A 762 -12.28 -6.17 -3.77
N LEU A 763 -12.67 -5.79 -2.53
CA LEU A 763 -14.08 -5.61 -2.19
C LEU A 763 -14.70 -4.57 -3.14
N GLU A 764 -15.87 -4.88 -3.72
CA GLU A 764 -16.49 -4.07 -4.78
C GLU A 764 -16.65 -2.59 -4.39
N MET A 765 -17.10 -2.32 -3.17
CA MET A 765 -17.24 -0.96 -2.66
C MET A 765 -15.87 -0.24 -2.57
N PHE A 766 -14.81 -0.97 -2.19
CA PHE A 766 -13.48 -0.38 -2.10
C PHE A 766 -12.94 -0.03 -3.49
N ALA A 767 -13.07 -0.94 -4.45
CA ALA A 767 -12.67 -0.70 -5.83
C ALA A 767 -13.43 0.48 -6.46
N ALA A 768 -14.74 0.59 -6.20
CA ALA A 768 -15.56 1.67 -6.74
C ALA A 768 -15.19 3.05 -6.18
N PHE A 769 -14.67 3.13 -4.95
CA PHE A 769 -14.28 4.37 -4.27
C PHE A 769 -12.76 4.56 -4.17
N ASP A 770 -12.02 4.08 -5.18
CA ASP A 770 -10.59 4.32 -5.40
C ASP A 770 -9.68 3.80 -4.27
N ALA A 771 -10.04 2.72 -3.57
CA ALA A 771 -9.07 2.03 -2.73
C ALA A 771 -7.97 1.41 -3.60
N PRO A 772 -6.72 1.33 -3.12
CA PRO A 772 -5.64 0.72 -3.87
C PRO A 772 -5.93 -0.74 -4.25
N ASP A 773 -5.69 -1.11 -5.49
CA ASP A 773 -5.85 -2.49 -5.95
C ASP A 773 -4.72 -3.43 -5.48
N MET A 774 -3.62 -2.88 -4.96
CA MET A 774 -2.45 -3.60 -4.47
C MET A 774 -1.84 -4.63 -5.47
N THR A 775 -2.22 -4.58 -6.74
CA THR A 775 -1.56 -5.35 -7.80
C THR A 775 -0.18 -4.75 -8.09
N ASN A 776 -0.01 -3.44 -7.88
CA ASN A 776 1.29 -2.78 -7.77
C ASN A 776 1.95 -3.08 -6.42
N ALA A 777 3.25 -2.82 -6.32
CA ALA A 777 4.00 -3.07 -5.09
C ALA A 777 3.42 -2.33 -3.87
N ASN A 778 3.10 -1.04 -4.04
CA ASN A 778 2.48 -0.18 -3.02
C ASN A 778 1.67 0.96 -3.65
N CYS A 779 0.99 1.76 -2.81
CA CYS A 779 0.26 2.95 -3.21
C CYS A 779 0.76 4.17 -2.43
N GLU A 780 1.40 5.10 -3.12
CA GLU A 780 1.95 6.32 -2.51
C GLU A 780 0.90 7.42 -2.38
N ILE A 781 -0.02 7.47 -3.34
CA ILE A 781 -1.13 8.43 -3.39
C ILE A 781 -2.36 7.74 -3.99
N ARG A 782 -3.50 7.88 -3.33
CA ARG A 782 -4.76 7.37 -3.86
C ARG A 782 -5.33 8.33 -4.91
N PRO A 783 -5.78 7.86 -6.07
CA PRO A 783 -6.60 8.67 -6.95
C PRO A 783 -7.90 9.07 -6.24
N VAL A 784 -8.49 10.18 -6.63
CA VAL A 784 -9.82 10.59 -6.18
C VAL A 784 -10.64 10.89 -7.43
N THR A 785 -11.48 9.92 -7.82
CA THR A 785 -12.34 10.05 -8.99
C THR A 785 -13.76 10.43 -8.60
N THR A 786 -14.52 11.03 -9.52
CA THR A 786 -15.95 11.24 -9.39
C THR A 786 -16.60 10.69 -10.66
N VAL A 787 -17.10 9.46 -10.57
CA VAL A 787 -17.62 8.70 -11.73
C VAL A 787 -19.00 8.11 -11.45
N SER A 788 -19.79 7.93 -12.51
CA SER A 788 -21.16 7.41 -12.41
C SER A 788 -21.32 6.09 -11.65
N PRO A 789 -20.39 5.11 -11.72
CA PRO A 789 -20.50 3.87 -10.96
C PRO A 789 -20.59 4.08 -9.45
N GLN A 790 -19.95 5.12 -8.89
CA GLN A 790 -20.03 5.43 -7.46
C GLN A 790 -21.45 5.81 -7.06
N SER A 791 -22.09 6.70 -7.80
CA SER A 791 -23.49 7.09 -7.54
C SER A 791 -24.45 5.91 -7.74
N LEU A 792 -24.23 5.09 -8.78
CA LEU A 792 -25.04 3.90 -9.04
C LEU A 792 -24.90 2.86 -7.92
N LEU A 793 -23.71 2.67 -7.36
CA LEU A 793 -23.49 1.80 -6.23
C LEU A 793 -24.26 2.30 -5.00
N LEU A 794 -24.12 3.58 -4.66
CA LEU A 794 -24.83 4.17 -3.52
C LEU A 794 -26.35 4.05 -3.65
N MET A 795 -26.90 4.18 -4.85
CA MET A 795 -28.35 4.12 -5.10
C MET A 795 -28.90 2.69 -5.16
N ASN A 796 -28.14 1.72 -5.69
CA ASN A 796 -28.69 0.43 -6.11
C ASN A 796 -28.14 -0.77 -5.35
N ASN A 797 -26.95 -0.66 -4.70
CA ASN A 797 -26.33 -1.79 -4.04
C ASN A 797 -27.17 -2.31 -2.87
N LEU A 798 -27.29 -3.63 -2.74
CA LEU A 798 -28.08 -4.26 -1.67
C LEU A 798 -27.53 -3.92 -0.28
N GLY A 799 -26.19 -3.89 -0.09
CA GLY A 799 -25.56 -3.49 1.16
C GLY A 799 -25.93 -2.08 1.59
N MET A 800 -26.07 -1.14 0.63
CA MET A 800 -26.53 0.23 0.92
C MET A 800 -27.97 0.25 1.45
N ARG A 801 -28.84 -0.61 0.92
CA ARG A 801 -30.21 -0.76 1.42
C ARG A 801 -30.23 -1.37 2.84
N GLU A 802 -29.36 -2.34 3.10
CA GLU A 802 -29.20 -2.92 4.43
C GLU A 802 -28.71 -1.87 5.45
N PHE A 803 -27.70 -1.05 5.10
CA PHE A 803 -27.27 0.07 5.95
C PHE A 803 -28.41 1.08 6.19
N ALA A 804 -29.19 1.41 5.18
CA ALA A 804 -30.34 2.31 5.30
C ALA A 804 -31.43 1.75 6.23
N GLN A 805 -31.70 0.46 6.14
CA GLN A 805 -32.64 -0.22 7.03
C GLN A 805 -32.13 -0.20 8.49
N HIS A 806 -30.88 -0.56 8.72
CA HIS A 806 -30.28 -0.53 10.05
C HIS A 806 -30.25 0.90 10.63
N PHE A 807 -29.97 1.89 9.81
CA PHE A 807 -30.04 3.29 10.23
C PHE A 807 -31.49 3.67 10.63
N ALA A 808 -32.48 3.27 9.84
CA ALA A 808 -33.89 3.50 10.18
C ALA A 808 -34.31 2.79 11.46
N GLU A 809 -33.90 1.54 11.68
CA GLU A 809 -34.13 0.79 12.91
C GLU A 809 -33.60 1.55 14.14
N ARG A 810 -32.37 2.08 14.01
CA ARG A 810 -31.75 2.93 15.04
C ARG A 810 -32.59 4.21 15.28
N LEU A 811 -32.94 4.93 14.21
CA LEU A 811 -33.75 6.15 14.32
C LEU A 811 -35.13 5.89 14.94
N MET A 812 -35.75 4.75 14.60
CA MET A 812 -37.06 4.35 15.19
C MET A 812 -36.95 4.02 16.69
N THR A 813 -35.81 3.53 17.13
CA THR A 813 -35.54 3.17 18.54
C THR A 813 -35.16 4.37 19.39
N GLU A 814 -34.28 5.26 18.85
CA GLU A 814 -33.71 6.39 19.61
C GLU A 814 -34.59 7.68 19.50
N GLY A 815 -35.36 7.85 18.41
CA GLY A 815 -36.21 9.02 18.21
C GLY A 815 -37.68 8.79 18.60
N THR A 816 -38.24 9.67 19.40
CA THR A 816 -39.59 9.55 19.95
C THR A 816 -40.70 9.78 18.91
N ASP A 817 -40.49 10.71 17.98
CA ASP A 817 -41.43 11.12 16.94
C ASP A 817 -40.70 11.42 15.61
N THR A 818 -41.40 11.86 14.59
CA THR A 818 -40.81 12.10 13.28
C THR A 818 -39.76 13.21 13.32
N ASP A 819 -40.04 14.32 14.02
CA ASP A 819 -39.10 15.44 14.08
C ASP A 819 -37.80 15.07 14.83
N ALA A 820 -37.95 14.36 15.96
CA ALA A 820 -36.80 13.84 16.72
C ALA A 820 -35.95 12.87 15.89
N ARG A 821 -36.58 12.04 15.06
CA ARG A 821 -35.87 11.12 14.12
C ARG A 821 -35.12 11.87 13.02
N ILE A 822 -35.73 12.92 12.47
CA ILE A 822 -35.07 13.78 11.47
C ILE A 822 -33.87 14.48 12.10
N ASP A 823 -34.03 15.08 13.29
CA ASP A 823 -32.93 15.76 13.99
C ASP A 823 -31.78 14.81 14.28
N LEU A 824 -32.09 13.62 14.79
CA LEU A 824 -31.10 12.60 15.05
C LEU A 824 -30.40 12.13 13.77
N ALA A 825 -31.15 11.96 12.67
CA ALA A 825 -30.58 11.54 11.37
C ALA A 825 -29.56 12.54 10.85
N TRP A 826 -29.85 13.84 10.88
CA TRP A 826 -28.90 14.91 10.49
C TRP A 826 -27.68 14.97 11.40
N LYS A 827 -27.86 14.85 12.71
CA LYS A 827 -26.75 14.84 13.66
C LYS A 827 -25.82 13.65 13.44
N LEU A 828 -26.38 12.47 13.18
CA LEU A 828 -25.59 11.26 12.90
C LEU A 828 -24.87 11.33 11.57
N ALA A 829 -25.57 11.74 10.49
CA ALA A 829 -25.03 11.74 9.14
C ALA A 829 -24.08 12.93 8.89
N TYR A 830 -24.43 14.12 9.38
CA TYR A 830 -23.75 15.38 9.02
C TYR A 830 -23.09 16.11 10.19
N GLY A 831 -23.36 15.71 11.45
CA GLY A 831 -22.80 16.37 12.65
C GLY A 831 -23.46 17.74 12.94
N ARG A 832 -24.64 18.01 12.40
CA ARG A 832 -25.38 19.25 12.60
C ARG A 832 -26.90 19.02 12.67
N ALA A 833 -27.63 20.00 13.15
CA ALA A 833 -29.09 19.98 13.02
C ALA A 833 -29.54 20.26 11.57
N PRO A 834 -30.73 19.77 11.16
CA PRO A 834 -31.31 20.15 9.86
C PRO A 834 -31.71 21.63 9.86
N ARG A 835 -31.58 22.27 8.72
CA ARG A 835 -32.20 23.60 8.48
C ARG A 835 -33.74 23.48 8.44
N PRO A 836 -34.50 24.59 8.66
CA PRO A 836 -35.95 24.52 8.64
C PRO A 836 -36.53 23.94 7.34
N ASP A 837 -35.96 24.29 6.17
CA ASP A 837 -36.35 23.79 4.85
C ASP A 837 -36.06 22.31 4.67
N GLU A 838 -34.89 21.85 5.17
CA GLU A 838 -34.48 20.44 5.15
C GLU A 838 -35.43 19.59 6.03
N ARG A 839 -35.77 20.08 7.22
CA ARG A 839 -36.67 19.40 8.15
C ARG A 839 -38.05 19.22 7.53
N GLU A 840 -38.63 20.29 6.93
CA GLU A 840 -39.93 20.25 6.29
C GLU A 840 -39.92 19.25 5.11
N ALA A 841 -38.92 19.33 4.24
CA ALA A 841 -38.80 18.43 3.10
C ALA A 841 -38.64 16.96 3.55
N ALA A 842 -37.85 16.68 4.57
CA ALA A 842 -37.70 15.34 5.12
C ALA A 842 -39.00 14.79 5.73
N ALA A 843 -39.75 15.59 6.48
CA ALA A 843 -41.02 15.17 7.07
C ALA A 843 -42.06 14.83 5.97
N GLN A 844 -42.16 15.67 4.94
CA GLN A 844 -43.03 15.43 3.78
C GLN A 844 -42.58 14.15 3.04
N PHE A 845 -41.27 13.96 2.81
CA PHE A 845 -40.71 12.77 2.13
C PHE A 845 -41.03 11.49 2.90
N VAL A 846 -40.77 11.44 4.21
CA VAL A 846 -41.07 10.27 5.07
C VAL A 846 -42.57 9.94 5.02
N THR A 847 -43.45 10.97 5.09
CA THR A 847 -44.90 10.78 5.01
C THR A 847 -45.30 10.17 3.66
N MET A 848 -44.81 10.71 2.56
CA MET A 848 -45.07 10.22 1.21
C MET A 848 -44.58 8.79 1.00
N GLN A 849 -43.35 8.48 1.44
CA GLN A 849 -42.81 7.14 1.31
C GLN A 849 -43.55 6.13 2.19
N THR A 850 -43.93 6.49 3.42
CA THR A 850 -44.77 5.63 4.27
C THR A 850 -46.10 5.30 3.61
N ALA A 851 -46.78 6.29 3.03
CA ALA A 851 -48.00 6.06 2.29
C ALA A 851 -47.79 5.14 1.06
N HIS A 852 -46.71 5.34 0.32
CA HIS A 852 -46.33 4.46 -0.80
C HIS A 852 -46.17 3.00 -0.36
N TYR A 853 -45.39 2.72 0.71
CA TYR A 853 -45.16 1.37 1.21
C TYR A 853 -46.41 0.76 1.89
N THR A 854 -47.32 1.54 2.37
CA THR A 854 -48.63 1.05 2.86
C THR A 854 -49.45 0.44 1.70
N VAL A 855 -49.39 1.05 0.53
CA VAL A 855 -50.14 0.58 -0.66
C VAL A 855 -49.37 -0.48 -1.43
N ASN A 856 -48.03 -0.38 -1.43
CA ASN A 856 -47.13 -1.28 -2.15
C ASN A 856 -46.14 -1.95 -1.15
N PRO A 857 -46.58 -2.93 -0.37
CA PRO A 857 -45.71 -3.58 0.62
C PRO A 857 -44.53 -4.28 -0.08
N ALA A 858 -43.33 -4.04 0.38
CA ALA A 858 -42.12 -4.69 -0.13
C ALA A 858 -42.23 -6.22 0.08
N LYS A 859 -41.86 -7.01 -0.93
CA LYS A 859 -41.71 -8.46 -0.75
C LYS A 859 -40.54 -8.69 0.20
N GLN A 860 -40.81 -9.26 1.37
CA GLN A 860 -39.79 -9.65 2.33
C GLN A 860 -38.99 -10.83 1.79
N GLU A 861 -37.72 -10.64 1.50
CA GLU A 861 -36.80 -11.70 1.06
C GLU A 861 -36.02 -12.37 2.22
N ARG A 862 -36.16 -11.89 3.47
CA ARG A 862 -35.51 -12.50 4.66
C ARG A 862 -36.49 -12.62 5.82
N SER A 863 -36.32 -13.72 6.60
CA SER A 863 -37.13 -14.10 7.74
C SER A 863 -37.31 -12.96 8.74
N ALA A 864 -38.53 -12.53 8.87
CA ALA A 864 -38.99 -11.55 9.85
C ALA A 864 -38.76 -12.05 11.29
N GLY A 865 -38.30 -11.14 12.15
CA GLY A 865 -38.58 -11.18 13.57
C GLY A 865 -40.08 -11.18 13.87
N PRO A 866 -40.50 -11.11 15.15
CA PRO A 866 -41.89 -11.23 15.54
C PRO A 866 -42.77 -10.26 14.71
N ALA A 867 -43.94 -10.77 14.28
CA ALA A 867 -44.85 -10.12 13.30
C ALA A 867 -45.07 -8.63 13.58
N GLU A 868 -44.36 -7.77 12.85
CA GLU A 868 -44.66 -6.35 12.78
C GLU A 868 -45.97 -6.12 12.00
N THR A 869 -46.74 -5.15 12.45
CA THR A 869 -47.92 -4.73 11.70
C THR A 869 -47.50 -4.14 10.34
N ALA A 870 -48.31 -4.32 9.28
CA ALA A 870 -48.01 -3.77 7.95
C ALA A 870 -47.75 -2.25 8.00
N GLU A 871 -48.38 -1.55 8.92
CA GLU A 871 -48.20 -0.09 9.14
C GLU A 871 -46.83 0.23 9.76
N ALA A 872 -46.36 -0.56 10.73
CA ALA A 872 -45.02 -0.40 11.34
C ALA A 872 -43.92 -0.67 10.32
N SER A 873 -44.06 -1.69 9.48
CA SER A 873 -43.15 -2.00 8.38
C SER A 873 -43.13 -0.88 7.34
N ALA A 874 -44.29 -0.33 6.91
CA ALA A 874 -44.35 0.78 5.97
C ALA A 874 -43.68 2.05 6.53
N ARG A 875 -43.83 2.33 7.81
CA ARG A 875 -43.16 3.46 8.48
C ARG A 875 -41.65 3.26 8.54
N LEU A 876 -41.15 2.08 8.89
CA LEU A 876 -39.74 1.75 8.88
C LEU A 876 -39.14 1.97 7.49
N LEU A 877 -39.80 1.47 6.45
CA LEU A 877 -39.33 1.63 5.05
C LEU A 877 -39.36 3.10 4.60
N GLY A 878 -40.33 3.91 5.05
CA GLY A 878 -40.36 5.34 4.81
C GLY A 878 -39.16 6.07 5.42
N VAL A 879 -38.79 5.73 6.66
CA VAL A 879 -37.60 6.26 7.32
C VAL A 879 -36.32 5.72 6.66
N ALA A 880 -36.29 4.46 6.23
CA ALA A 880 -35.14 3.88 5.53
C ALA A 880 -34.89 4.57 4.18
N ALA A 881 -35.93 4.96 3.46
CA ALA A 881 -35.78 5.74 2.22
C ALA A 881 -35.11 7.12 2.48
N MET A 882 -35.50 7.81 3.57
CA MET A 882 -34.84 9.05 4.00
C MET A 882 -33.38 8.79 4.41
N ALA A 883 -33.13 7.78 5.23
CA ALA A 883 -31.79 7.39 5.66
C ALA A 883 -30.88 7.08 4.44
N HIS A 884 -31.40 6.37 3.44
CA HIS A 884 -30.68 6.08 2.21
C HIS A 884 -30.32 7.36 1.43
N ALA A 885 -31.26 8.29 1.30
CA ALA A 885 -31.02 9.57 0.64
C ALA A 885 -29.91 10.38 1.34
N LEU A 886 -29.92 10.43 2.69
CA LEU A 886 -28.88 11.12 3.46
C LEU A 886 -27.51 10.49 3.27
N MET A 887 -27.39 9.16 3.34
CA MET A 887 -26.14 8.45 3.17
C MET A 887 -25.58 8.49 1.74
N SER A 888 -26.42 8.79 0.75
CA SER A 888 -26.02 8.92 -0.66
C SER A 888 -25.76 10.38 -1.08
N ALA A 889 -25.95 11.34 -0.19
CA ALA A 889 -25.76 12.76 -0.48
C ALA A 889 -24.29 13.19 -0.42
N ASN A 890 -23.93 14.20 -1.20
CA ASN A 890 -22.58 14.76 -1.20
C ASN A 890 -22.11 15.22 0.19
N GLU A 891 -23.00 15.76 1.04
CA GLU A 891 -22.66 16.18 2.40
C GLU A 891 -22.21 15.00 3.29
N PHE A 892 -22.68 13.78 3.00
CA PHE A 892 -22.18 12.58 3.65
C PHE A 892 -20.81 12.15 3.13
N LEU A 893 -20.61 12.27 1.83
CA LEU A 893 -19.43 11.76 1.12
C LEU A 893 -18.20 12.67 1.22
N TYR A 894 -18.39 13.96 1.48
CA TYR A 894 -17.32 14.96 1.49
C TYR A 894 -17.14 15.58 2.87
N ILE A 895 -15.89 15.97 3.15
CA ILE A 895 -15.49 16.76 4.30
C ILE A 895 -15.13 18.16 3.78
N ASP A 896 -15.76 19.16 4.38
CA ASP A 896 -15.48 20.57 4.11
C ASP A 896 -14.22 21.06 4.79
#